data_a1342f918adf44f11c17988ebd53caa8
#
_entry.id   a1342f918adf44f11c17988ebd53caa8
#
_cell.length_a   1.000
_cell.length_b   1.000
_cell.length_c   1.000
_cell.angle_alpha   90.00
_cell.angle_beta   90.00
_cell.angle_gamma   90.00
#
_symmetry.space_group_name_H-M   'P 1'
#
loop_
_entity.id
_entity.type
_entity.pdbx_description
1 polymer ?
#
loop_
_entity_poly.entity_id
_entity_poly.type
_entity_poly.pdbx_seq_one_letter_code
_entity_poly.pdbx_strand_id
1 'polypeptide(L)'
;MTLRQFLIDDESKLSAGVGFHYSQYSNSAIAFYNAPDPRPDYYRNLPSWQYYQLAVDGPDDIYNAYYKEVNKGLANQIADLWRAGDPNVTQINWNAMYSANYTNNAINPNGSAKYILERRHNNLMEIPLNFLYTNQLNSELKLTAGIEAKYAKGMHYKTVDDLLGANQWIDIDQFAERDFTDNQDIIQNDLDDPNRAVYKGDKFGYNYNMHVINASAFIQNDWKLPLFDIYYAARLSYTSFQREGLMRNGRAEVVGARSKGLGKQMYFIDPSIKAGVVYKIDGHNRLSLNALAESRAPLAGYAYVAPRIKDTRIRGLKSEKVFSADLTYQLNTSIVKGRVTGFFTEFRDGVESTGYYHDEFRTYVNHTLSGVNKRHFGLEAGVSVKLNSSFTISAAGTYGSYKYTNDCMGTMSAENGMNLFTEQLPVIVDGRAASTDYTEKVYTEGLHVSNGPQLAASITLDYFHPKMWFADITLSYFDNNYLDFSPSRFTHMNMYGGKYPNEVGLEQNYNGYRIIGIDKNGQTSMVWSFDQKTGKPVLVRDYTGNKGSDIVKYYNQKEMIGSQEKLKGGFLLDASVGKLIYLNNRKQQLNINLSFNNILNNTSMITGGYQQGRVSRDNKSVTKDIQSVDKFPNKYYYAWGFNMFINVGFKF
;
A
#
# COMPACT_ATOMS: atom_id res chain seq x y z
N MET A 1 1.16 25.22 19.70
CA MET A 1 -0.30 25.33 19.53
C MET A 1 -0.83 26.29 20.55
N THR A 2 -1.57 27.29 20.13
CA THR A 2 -2.27 28.22 21.04
C THR A 2 -3.75 27.90 20.96
N LEU A 3 -4.36 27.56 22.09
CA LEU A 3 -5.80 27.35 22.25
C LEU A 3 -6.34 28.41 23.19
N ARG A 4 -7.35 29.14 22.77
CA ARG A 4 -8.11 30.06 23.63
C ARG A 4 -9.55 29.62 23.70
N GLN A 5 -10.12 29.61 24.89
CA GLN A 5 -11.53 29.36 25.15
C GLN A 5 -12.16 30.63 25.66
N PHE A 6 -13.32 30.97 25.12
CA PHE A 6 -14.13 32.08 25.52
C PHE A 6 -15.49 31.54 26.00
N LEU A 7 -15.82 31.75 27.25
CA LEU A 7 -17.19 31.57 27.75
C LEU A 7 -17.96 32.80 27.29
N ILE A 8 -19.00 32.61 26.52
CA ILE A 8 -19.89 33.70 26.06
C ILE A 8 -20.94 33.92 27.12
N ASP A 9 -21.49 32.82 27.63
CA ASP A 9 -22.43 32.74 28.76
C ASP A 9 -22.32 31.34 29.40
N ASP A 10 -23.20 31.02 30.37
CA ASP A 10 -23.19 29.72 31.06
C ASP A 10 -23.51 28.53 30.14
N GLU A 11 -24.16 28.76 28.99
CA GLU A 11 -24.61 27.76 28.05
C GLU A 11 -23.74 27.71 26.78
N SER A 12 -23.01 28.80 26.48
CA SER A 12 -22.31 28.99 25.21
C SER A 12 -20.80 29.12 25.38
N LYS A 13 -20.05 28.38 24.56
CA LYS A 13 -18.60 28.39 24.57
C LYS A 13 -18.05 28.45 23.15
N LEU A 14 -17.12 29.38 22.92
CA LEU A 14 -16.31 29.46 21.72
C LEU A 14 -14.87 29.02 22.02
N SER A 15 -14.34 28.11 21.24
CA SER A 15 -12.93 27.70 21.28
C SER A 15 -12.27 28.08 19.97
N ALA A 16 -11.14 28.75 20.01
CA ALA A 16 -10.35 29.12 18.86
C ALA A 16 -8.92 28.57 19.02
N GLY A 17 -8.38 27.94 18.00
CA GLY A 17 -7.05 27.39 18.04
C GLY A 17 -6.29 27.66 16.75
N VAL A 18 -5.01 28.00 16.89
CA VAL A 18 -4.04 28.05 15.80
C VAL A 18 -2.82 27.21 16.19
N GLY A 19 -2.30 26.47 15.25
CA GLY A 19 -1.12 25.65 15.45
C GLY A 19 -0.08 25.87 14.36
N PHE A 20 1.14 25.53 14.67
CA PHE A 20 2.22 25.33 13.70
C PHE A 20 2.86 23.98 13.99
N HIS A 21 2.98 23.17 12.96
CA HIS A 21 3.65 21.87 13.02
C HIS A 21 4.70 21.78 11.93
N TYR A 22 5.90 21.37 12.30
CA TYR A 22 6.96 21.05 11.37
C TYR A 22 7.57 19.72 11.75
N SER A 23 7.61 18.79 10.81
CA SER A 23 8.23 17.48 11.00
C SER A 23 9.23 17.20 9.90
N GLN A 24 10.30 16.51 10.26
CA GLN A 24 11.29 15.99 9.34
C GLN A 24 11.25 14.48 9.41
N TYR A 25 11.03 13.86 8.27
CA TYR A 25 11.08 12.41 8.12
C TYR A 25 11.97 12.07 6.94
N SER A 26 12.88 11.11 7.15
CA SER A 26 13.74 10.65 6.07
C SER A 26 14.11 9.18 6.24
N ASN A 27 14.33 8.51 5.11
CA ASN A 27 14.84 7.15 5.02
C ASN A 27 16.16 7.14 4.24
N SER A 28 17.17 6.44 4.75
CA SER A 28 18.37 6.13 3.99
C SER A 28 18.13 4.97 3.02
N ALA A 29 18.82 4.99 1.90
CA ALA A 29 18.86 3.90 0.94
C ALA A 29 20.24 3.85 0.26
N ILE A 30 20.58 2.69 -0.30
CA ILE A 30 21.77 2.56 -1.14
C ILE A 30 21.36 2.89 -2.58
N ALA A 31 22.07 3.85 -3.19
CA ALA A 31 22.02 4.08 -4.63
C ALA A 31 23.31 3.57 -5.26
N PHE A 32 23.21 3.04 -6.48
CA PHE A 32 24.35 2.49 -7.21
C PHE A 32 24.26 2.85 -8.69
N TYR A 33 25.43 3.00 -9.32
CA TYR A 33 25.57 3.40 -10.72
C TYR A 33 26.51 2.45 -11.45
N ASN A 34 26.00 1.80 -12.50
CA ASN A 34 26.74 0.81 -13.29
C ASN A 34 27.51 -0.17 -12.40
N ALA A 35 26.84 -0.70 -11.38
CA ALA A 35 27.37 -1.63 -10.38
C ALA A 35 26.28 -2.63 -9.97
N PRO A 36 26.65 -3.82 -9.48
CA PRO A 36 25.70 -4.80 -8.97
C PRO A 36 24.88 -4.26 -7.78
N ASP A 37 23.62 -4.70 -7.66
CA ASP A 37 22.80 -4.38 -6.48
C ASP A 37 23.44 -5.01 -5.23
N PRO A 38 23.82 -4.23 -4.21
CA PRO A 38 24.56 -4.72 -3.05
C PRO A 38 23.66 -5.33 -1.98
N ARG A 39 22.34 -5.33 -2.18
CA ARG A 39 21.39 -5.83 -1.18
C ARG A 39 21.39 -7.35 -1.16
N PRO A 40 21.48 -7.97 0.01
CA PRO A 40 21.41 -9.42 0.16
C PRO A 40 20.11 -10.01 -0.42
N ASP A 41 18.98 -9.32 -0.20
CA ASP A 41 17.66 -9.74 -0.65
C ASP A 41 17.34 -9.37 -2.12
N TYR A 42 18.33 -8.89 -2.87
CA TYR A 42 18.16 -8.71 -4.31
C TYR A 42 17.83 -10.07 -4.95
N TYR A 43 16.78 -10.13 -5.75
CA TYR A 43 16.18 -11.39 -6.20
C TYR A 43 17.17 -12.36 -6.87
N ARG A 44 18.21 -11.86 -7.55
CA ARG A 44 19.25 -12.69 -8.18
C ARG A 44 20.20 -13.34 -7.18
N ASN A 45 20.27 -12.82 -5.95
CA ASN A 45 21.08 -13.37 -4.87
C ASN A 45 20.33 -14.45 -4.05
N LEU A 46 19.04 -14.64 -4.33
CA LEU A 46 18.20 -15.57 -3.59
C LEU A 46 18.19 -16.97 -4.21
N PRO A 47 18.02 -18.04 -3.39
CA PRO A 47 17.91 -19.41 -3.89
C PRO A 47 16.81 -19.58 -4.94
N SER A 48 15.67 -18.87 -4.75
CA SER A 48 14.53 -18.92 -5.69
C SER A 48 14.89 -18.53 -7.12
N TRP A 49 15.85 -17.62 -7.29
CA TRP A 49 16.33 -17.25 -8.63
C TRP A 49 17.04 -18.41 -9.32
N GLN A 50 17.88 -19.14 -8.60
CA GLN A 50 18.59 -20.29 -9.16
C GLN A 50 17.61 -21.42 -9.51
N TYR A 51 16.59 -21.66 -8.66
CA TYR A 51 15.51 -22.61 -9.00
C TYR A 51 14.72 -22.18 -10.24
N TYR A 52 14.49 -20.87 -10.40
CA TYR A 52 13.84 -20.36 -11.60
C TYR A 52 14.66 -20.63 -12.87
N GLN A 53 15.99 -20.50 -12.83
CA GLN A 53 16.87 -20.82 -13.95
C GLN A 53 16.74 -22.29 -14.40
N LEU A 54 16.25 -23.19 -13.55
CA LEU A 54 15.96 -24.58 -13.90
C LEU A 54 14.71 -24.75 -14.77
N ALA A 55 13.77 -23.80 -14.66
CA ALA A 55 12.50 -23.85 -15.37
C ALA A 55 12.56 -23.21 -16.77
N VAL A 56 13.68 -22.58 -17.14
CA VAL A 56 13.85 -21.98 -18.46
C VAL A 56 14.04 -23.07 -19.48
N ASP A 57 13.11 -23.13 -20.43
CA ASP A 57 12.98 -24.16 -21.44
C ASP A 57 14.12 -24.16 -22.47
N GLY A 58 14.68 -25.32 -22.65
CA GLY A 58 15.37 -25.73 -23.83
C GLY A 58 14.95 -27.17 -24.16
N PRO A 59 15.25 -27.71 -25.34
CA PRO A 59 15.05 -29.12 -25.59
C PRO A 59 15.73 -29.96 -24.49
N ASP A 60 15.12 -31.08 -24.10
CA ASP A 60 15.64 -31.99 -23.08
C ASP A 60 16.92 -32.70 -23.61
N ASP A 61 17.97 -31.89 -23.75
CA ASP A 61 19.29 -32.42 -24.09
C ASP A 61 20.17 -32.59 -22.83
N ILE A 62 21.27 -33.29 -22.99
CA ILE A 62 22.22 -33.60 -21.90
C ILE A 62 22.78 -32.33 -21.25
N TYR A 63 22.94 -31.26 -22.02
CA TYR A 63 23.45 -29.98 -21.50
C TYR A 63 22.44 -29.32 -20.57
N ASN A 64 21.16 -29.29 -20.91
CA ASN A 64 20.12 -28.74 -20.06
C ASN A 64 19.94 -29.55 -18.77
N ALA A 65 20.03 -30.88 -18.82
CA ALA A 65 20.00 -31.73 -17.64
C ALA A 65 21.17 -31.41 -16.68
N TYR A 66 22.39 -31.26 -17.24
CA TYR A 66 23.59 -30.89 -16.45
C TYR A 66 23.43 -29.51 -15.77
N TYR A 67 23.02 -28.49 -16.51
CA TYR A 67 22.83 -27.14 -15.94
C TYR A 67 21.71 -27.09 -14.89
N LYS A 68 20.64 -27.88 -15.08
CA LYS A 68 19.59 -28.02 -14.08
C LYS A 68 20.14 -28.55 -12.75
N GLU A 69 20.97 -29.59 -12.77
CA GLU A 69 21.57 -30.14 -11.55
C GLU A 69 22.58 -29.17 -10.89
N VAL A 70 23.41 -28.49 -11.67
CA VAL A 70 24.36 -27.49 -11.19
C VAL A 70 23.60 -26.32 -10.50
N ASN A 71 22.57 -25.80 -11.13
CA ASN A 71 21.77 -24.70 -10.57
C ASN A 71 21.03 -25.14 -9.31
N LYS A 72 20.52 -26.37 -9.24
CA LYS A 72 19.90 -26.94 -8.06
C LYS A 72 20.90 -27.04 -6.90
N GLY A 73 22.11 -27.52 -7.18
CA GLY A 73 23.20 -27.55 -6.21
C GLY A 73 23.51 -26.18 -5.66
N LEU A 74 23.65 -25.16 -6.53
CA LEU A 74 23.90 -23.79 -6.15
C LEU A 74 22.75 -23.20 -5.32
N ALA A 75 21.51 -23.42 -5.73
CA ALA A 75 20.32 -22.98 -4.98
C ALA A 75 20.30 -23.55 -3.56
N ASN A 76 20.62 -24.84 -3.41
CA ASN A 76 20.70 -25.50 -2.10
C ASN A 76 21.82 -24.89 -1.24
N GLN A 77 23.01 -24.69 -1.82
CA GLN A 77 24.13 -24.06 -1.08
C GLN A 77 23.76 -22.64 -0.60
N ILE A 78 23.17 -21.81 -1.45
CA ILE A 78 22.73 -20.47 -1.07
C ILE A 78 21.66 -20.56 0.03
N ALA A 79 20.70 -21.48 -0.08
CA ALA A 79 19.67 -21.68 0.92
C ALA A 79 20.26 -22.10 2.29
N ASP A 80 21.26 -22.96 2.30
CA ASP A 80 21.92 -23.40 3.52
C ASP A 80 22.72 -22.28 4.19
N LEU A 81 23.41 -21.44 3.40
CA LEU A 81 24.08 -20.24 3.92
C LEU A 81 23.09 -19.26 4.52
N TRP A 82 21.92 -19.04 3.88
CA TRP A 82 20.85 -18.22 4.43
C TRP A 82 20.32 -18.77 5.77
N ARG A 83 20.07 -20.09 5.85
CA ARG A 83 19.61 -20.76 7.09
C ARG A 83 20.65 -20.68 8.21
N ALA A 84 21.93 -20.78 7.85
CA ALA A 84 23.05 -20.65 8.78
C ALA A 84 23.26 -19.20 9.25
N GLY A 85 22.64 -18.21 8.59
CA GLY A 85 22.86 -16.81 8.89
C GLY A 85 24.26 -16.30 8.48
N ASP A 86 24.87 -16.90 7.46
CA ASP A 86 26.21 -16.53 7.00
C ASP A 86 26.24 -15.05 6.59
N PRO A 87 27.10 -14.21 7.21
CA PRO A 87 27.16 -12.77 6.92
C PRO A 87 27.48 -12.43 5.44
N ASN A 88 28.19 -13.31 4.74
CA ASN A 88 28.55 -13.07 3.34
C ASN A 88 27.36 -13.06 2.39
N VAL A 89 26.25 -13.73 2.75
CA VAL A 89 25.03 -13.77 1.95
C VAL A 89 23.85 -13.04 2.60
N THR A 90 23.89 -12.81 3.94
CA THR A 90 22.76 -12.22 4.68
C THR A 90 22.98 -10.75 5.02
N GLN A 91 24.22 -10.23 4.88
CA GLN A 91 24.57 -8.86 5.23
C GLN A 91 25.11 -8.08 4.03
N ILE A 92 24.99 -6.75 4.10
CA ILE A 92 25.58 -5.85 3.10
C ILE A 92 27.11 -5.85 3.24
N ASN A 93 27.82 -6.09 2.14
CA ASN A 93 29.28 -6.02 2.10
C ASN A 93 29.75 -4.58 1.90
N TRP A 94 29.85 -3.83 2.99
CA TRP A 94 30.29 -2.43 2.98
C TRP A 94 31.70 -2.26 2.42
N ASN A 95 32.63 -3.16 2.78
CA ASN A 95 34.02 -3.09 2.31
C ASN A 95 34.11 -3.21 0.77
N ALA A 96 33.30 -4.08 0.17
CA ALA A 96 33.25 -4.21 -1.27
C ALA A 96 32.77 -2.91 -1.95
N MET A 97 31.77 -2.22 -1.37
CA MET A 97 31.28 -0.94 -1.92
C MET A 97 32.34 0.17 -1.82
N TYR A 98 33.02 0.30 -0.68
CA TYR A 98 34.14 1.24 -0.52
C TYR A 98 35.27 0.94 -1.52
N SER A 99 35.68 -0.34 -1.64
CA SER A 99 36.73 -0.75 -2.58
C SER A 99 36.36 -0.45 -4.02
N ALA A 100 35.11 -0.67 -4.41
CA ALA A 100 34.60 -0.34 -5.75
C ALA A 100 34.71 1.17 -6.04
N ASN A 101 34.37 2.01 -5.07
CA ASN A 101 34.49 3.46 -5.19
C ASN A 101 35.95 3.91 -5.27
N TYR A 102 36.84 3.39 -4.41
CA TYR A 102 38.28 3.72 -4.47
C TYR A 102 38.93 3.31 -5.80
N THR A 103 38.59 2.12 -6.30
CA THR A 103 39.07 1.68 -7.62
C THR A 103 38.54 2.60 -8.72
N ASN A 104 37.23 2.97 -8.65
CA ASN A 104 36.66 3.88 -9.63
C ASN A 104 37.30 5.27 -9.60
N ASN A 105 37.60 5.82 -8.42
CA ASN A 105 38.32 7.11 -8.29
C ASN A 105 39.69 7.08 -8.96
N ALA A 106 40.42 5.97 -8.86
CA ALA A 106 41.74 5.83 -9.48
C ALA A 106 41.68 5.75 -11.02
N ILE A 107 40.62 5.12 -11.56
CA ILE A 107 40.43 4.91 -13.01
C ILE A 107 39.72 6.11 -13.66
N ASN A 108 38.71 6.66 -12.99
CA ASN A 108 37.85 7.74 -13.49
C ASN A 108 37.57 8.77 -12.38
N PRO A 109 38.54 9.63 -12.03
CA PRO A 109 38.44 10.52 -10.87
C PRO A 109 37.30 11.55 -10.95
N ASN A 110 36.84 11.87 -12.16
CA ASN A 110 35.72 12.79 -12.42
C ASN A 110 34.38 12.07 -12.70
N GLY A 111 34.36 10.74 -12.63
CA GLY A 111 33.16 9.95 -12.87
C GLY A 111 32.25 9.88 -11.66
N SER A 112 31.06 9.35 -11.88
CA SER A 112 30.09 9.10 -10.81
C SER A 112 30.56 7.96 -9.90
N ALA A 113 30.28 8.07 -8.59
CA ALA A 113 30.46 6.99 -7.64
C ALA A 113 29.77 5.70 -8.11
N LYS A 114 30.31 4.54 -7.73
CA LYS A 114 29.65 3.26 -7.95
C LYS A 114 28.52 3.02 -6.94
N TYR A 115 28.72 3.44 -5.69
CA TYR A 115 27.79 3.31 -4.59
C TYR A 115 27.77 4.57 -3.73
N ILE A 116 26.58 5.00 -3.31
CA ILE A 116 26.40 6.05 -2.31
C ILE A 116 25.28 5.67 -1.34
N LEU A 117 25.25 6.30 -0.18
CA LEU A 117 24.03 6.39 0.62
C LEU A 117 23.26 7.64 0.21
N GLU A 118 22.01 7.47 -0.15
CA GLU A 118 21.05 8.55 -0.36
C GLU A 118 20.11 8.65 0.83
N ARG A 119 19.60 9.84 1.08
CA ARG A 119 18.57 10.09 2.08
C ARG A 119 17.35 10.70 1.39
N ARG A 120 16.21 10.02 1.50
CA ARG A 120 14.93 10.44 0.94
C ARG A 120 14.14 11.16 2.01
N HIS A 121 13.86 12.44 1.80
CA HIS A 121 13.18 13.31 2.73
C HIS A 121 11.70 13.45 2.37
N ASN A 122 10.83 13.39 3.38
CA ASN A 122 9.39 13.65 3.30
C ASN A 122 9.01 14.55 4.49
N ASN A 123 9.43 15.80 4.41
CA ASN A 123 9.18 16.77 5.47
C ASN A 123 7.79 17.38 5.33
N LEU A 124 7.19 17.77 6.43
CA LEU A 124 5.85 18.34 6.48
C LEU A 124 5.82 19.60 7.31
N MET A 125 5.23 20.65 6.76
CA MET A 125 4.85 21.87 7.49
C MET A 125 3.34 22.01 7.44
N GLU A 126 2.70 22.24 8.58
CA GLU A 126 1.25 22.45 8.67
C GLU A 126 0.90 23.66 9.56
N ILE A 127 -0.12 24.39 9.14
CA ILE A 127 -0.70 25.50 9.88
C ILE A 127 -2.21 25.22 9.99
N PRO A 128 -2.66 24.52 11.04
CA PRO A 128 -4.08 24.33 11.31
C PRO A 128 -4.67 25.54 12.03
N LEU A 129 -5.91 25.86 11.67
CA LEU A 129 -6.77 26.85 12.29
C LEU A 129 -8.13 26.21 12.55
N ASN A 130 -8.67 26.35 13.74
CA ASN A 130 -10.00 25.85 14.08
C ASN A 130 -10.79 26.82 14.95
N PHE A 131 -12.09 26.85 14.73
CA PHE A 131 -13.08 27.53 15.57
C PHE A 131 -14.18 26.51 15.87
N LEU A 132 -14.52 26.37 17.14
CA LEU A 132 -15.56 25.47 17.61
C LEU A 132 -16.49 26.24 18.54
N TYR A 133 -17.75 26.30 18.15
CA TYR A 133 -18.84 26.85 18.96
C TYR A 133 -19.68 25.71 19.51
N THR A 134 -19.96 25.74 20.81
CA THR A 134 -20.87 24.81 21.46
C THR A 134 -21.89 25.60 22.29
N ASN A 135 -23.16 25.20 22.21
CA ASN A 135 -24.25 25.84 22.95
C ASN A 135 -25.20 24.76 23.47
N GLN A 136 -25.53 24.82 24.75
CA GLN A 136 -26.57 24.01 25.36
C GLN A 136 -27.89 24.78 25.20
N LEU A 137 -28.61 24.55 24.08
CA LEU A 137 -29.83 25.26 23.72
C LEU A 137 -30.95 25.07 24.76
N ASN A 138 -30.99 23.90 25.38
CA ASN A 138 -31.85 23.56 26.50
C ASN A 138 -31.31 22.30 27.20
N SER A 139 -32.02 21.76 28.20
CA SER A 139 -31.60 20.59 28.97
C SER A 139 -31.37 19.32 28.10
N GLU A 140 -31.99 19.26 26.94
CA GLU A 140 -31.98 18.09 26.05
C GLU A 140 -31.15 18.27 24.78
N LEU A 141 -31.00 19.50 24.27
CA LEU A 141 -30.41 19.80 22.97
C LEU A 141 -29.12 20.58 23.09
N LYS A 142 -28.05 19.99 22.54
CA LYS A 142 -26.76 20.64 22.37
C LYS A 142 -26.46 20.88 20.91
N LEU A 143 -26.10 22.11 20.56
CA LEU A 143 -25.57 22.50 19.25
C LEU A 143 -24.06 22.57 19.30
N THR A 144 -23.43 22.00 18.28
CA THR A 144 -21.99 22.15 18.01
C THR A 144 -21.80 22.57 16.56
N ALA A 145 -21.08 23.66 16.33
CA ALA A 145 -20.73 24.13 14.99
C ALA A 145 -19.25 24.47 14.93
N GLY A 146 -18.62 24.28 13.79
CA GLY A 146 -17.20 24.55 13.68
C GLY A 146 -16.75 24.91 12.28
N ILE A 147 -15.63 25.62 12.21
CA ILE A 147 -14.88 25.92 11.00
C ILE A 147 -13.46 25.45 11.23
N GLU A 148 -12.94 24.71 10.28
CA GLU A 148 -11.56 24.23 10.28
C GLU A 148 -10.90 24.66 8.98
N ALA A 149 -9.65 25.11 9.06
CA ALA A 149 -8.82 25.39 7.90
C ALA A 149 -7.40 24.90 8.16
N LYS A 150 -6.75 24.39 7.14
CA LYS A 150 -5.37 23.92 7.23
C LYS A 150 -4.64 24.19 5.93
N TYR A 151 -3.46 24.77 6.04
CA TYR A 151 -2.46 24.75 4.99
C TYR A 151 -1.38 23.73 5.33
N ALA A 152 -1.04 22.87 4.38
CA ALA A 152 0.05 21.91 4.52
C ALA A 152 0.99 22.00 3.31
N LYS A 153 2.30 21.92 3.58
CA LYS A 153 3.36 21.84 2.57
C LYS A 153 4.19 20.58 2.83
N GLY A 154 4.04 19.59 1.97
CA GLY A 154 4.92 18.43 1.90
C GLY A 154 6.15 18.78 1.08
N MET A 155 7.34 18.51 1.60
CA MET A 155 8.62 18.76 0.91
C MET A 155 9.31 17.42 0.66
N HIS A 156 9.42 17.07 -0.62
CA HIS A 156 9.90 15.76 -1.09
C HIS A 156 11.17 15.95 -1.92
N TYR A 157 12.30 15.48 -1.39
CA TYR A 157 13.58 15.55 -2.07
C TYR A 157 14.51 14.45 -1.58
N LYS A 158 15.63 14.23 -2.29
CA LYS A 158 16.69 13.36 -1.79
C LYS A 158 18.02 14.09 -1.75
N THR A 159 18.89 13.66 -0.84
CA THR A 159 20.24 14.17 -0.67
C THR A 159 21.25 13.04 -0.68
N VAL A 160 22.49 13.36 -1.02
CA VAL A 160 23.63 12.47 -0.78
C VAL A 160 23.89 12.44 0.72
N ASP A 161 23.75 11.27 1.35
CA ASP A 161 24.02 11.08 2.79
C ASP A 161 25.49 10.74 3.04
N ASP A 162 26.06 9.84 2.19
CA ASP A 162 27.46 9.49 2.22
C ASP A 162 27.92 9.01 0.84
N LEU A 163 29.12 9.43 0.43
CA LEU A 163 29.73 9.04 -0.85
C LEU A 163 30.45 7.68 -0.79
N LEU A 164 30.54 7.05 0.38
CA LEU A 164 31.22 5.77 0.60
C LEU A 164 32.64 5.75 0.02
N GLY A 165 33.39 6.83 0.23
CA GLY A 165 34.78 7.00 -0.24
C GLY A 165 34.92 7.40 -1.71
N ALA A 166 33.85 7.69 -2.43
CA ALA A 166 33.92 8.25 -3.78
C ALA A 166 34.16 9.75 -3.76
N ASN A 167 34.68 10.29 -4.89
CA ASN A 167 34.93 11.72 -5.06
C ASN A 167 33.63 12.52 -5.20
N GLN A 168 32.65 12.01 -5.97
CA GLN A 168 31.40 12.69 -6.32
C GLN A 168 30.36 11.71 -6.85
N TRP A 169 29.12 12.18 -6.93
CA TRP A 169 28.02 11.53 -7.67
C TRP A 169 27.59 12.46 -8.79
N ILE A 170 27.32 11.92 -9.99
CA ILE A 170 26.76 12.70 -11.10
C ILE A 170 25.23 12.57 -11.08
N ASP A 171 24.54 13.70 -11.11
CA ASP A 171 23.08 13.79 -10.99
C ASP A 171 22.37 13.50 -12.31
N ILE A 172 22.43 12.26 -12.75
CA ILE A 172 21.73 11.74 -13.94
C ILE A 172 20.91 10.52 -13.60
N ASP A 173 19.96 10.17 -14.47
CA ASP A 173 19.24 8.91 -14.40
C ASP A 173 19.96 7.82 -15.21
N GLN A 174 20.54 6.87 -14.52
CA GLN A 174 21.34 5.79 -15.14
C GLN A 174 20.52 4.85 -16.05
N PHE A 175 19.21 4.72 -15.80
CA PHE A 175 18.35 3.87 -16.62
C PHE A 175 17.98 4.57 -17.92
N ALA A 176 17.70 5.88 -17.85
CA ALA A 176 17.53 6.70 -19.03
C ALA A 176 18.82 6.78 -19.85
N GLU A 177 19.99 6.95 -19.21
CA GLU A 177 21.29 6.94 -19.87
C GLU A 177 21.53 5.67 -20.69
N ARG A 178 21.18 4.52 -20.14
CA ARG A 178 21.29 3.24 -20.84
C ARG A 178 20.32 3.12 -22.03
N ASP A 179 19.09 3.61 -21.86
CA ASP A 179 18.00 3.36 -22.82
C ASP A 179 17.91 4.45 -23.90
N PHE A 180 18.51 5.64 -23.69
CA PHE A 180 18.43 6.81 -24.57
C PHE A 180 19.84 7.39 -24.83
N THR A 181 20.71 6.59 -25.43
CA THR A 181 22.11 6.96 -25.68
C THR A 181 22.29 8.18 -26.55
N ASP A 182 21.32 8.46 -27.44
CA ASP A 182 21.40 9.53 -28.44
C ASP A 182 20.79 10.86 -27.96
N ASN A 183 20.20 10.91 -26.78
CA ASN A 183 19.58 12.10 -26.23
C ASN A 183 20.08 12.39 -24.81
N GLN A 184 21.04 13.31 -24.72
CA GLN A 184 21.67 13.67 -23.46
C GLN A 184 20.75 14.48 -22.51
N ASP A 185 19.71 15.12 -23.03
CA ASP A 185 18.77 15.90 -22.22
C ASP A 185 17.86 14.98 -21.40
N ILE A 186 17.44 13.85 -21.97
CA ILE A 186 16.51 12.94 -21.31
C ILE A 186 17.07 12.33 -20.03
N ILE A 187 18.37 12.18 -19.94
CA ILE A 187 19.06 11.60 -18.78
C ILE A 187 19.16 12.57 -17.59
N GLN A 188 19.00 13.88 -17.84
CA GLN A 188 19.20 14.89 -16.81
C GLN A 188 18.07 14.90 -15.78
N ASN A 189 18.42 14.85 -14.50
CA ASN A 189 17.47 15.09 -13.42
C ASN A 189 17.13 16.59 -13.31
N ASP A 190 18.08 17.46 -13.65
CA ASP A 190 17.86 18.91 -13.78
C ASP A 190 18.54 19.48 -15.03
N LEU A 191 17.75 19.86 -16.03
CA LEU A 191 18.24 20.50 -17.27
C LEU A 191 18.80 21.92 -17.07
N ASP A 192 18.55 22.54 -15.93
CA ASP A 192 19.11 23.85 -15.60
C ASP A 192 20.55 23.76 -15.09
N ASP A 193 20.98 22.55 -14.67
CA ASP A 193 22.35 22.26 -14.24
C ASP A 193 22.72 20.82 -14.68
N PRO A 194 22.94 20.59 -15.98
CA PRO A 194 23.17 19.28 -16.56
C PRO A 194 24.50 18.66 -16.09
N ASN A 195 24.50 17.33 -15.92
CA ASN A 195 25.66 16.54 -15.47
C ASN A 195 26.29 17.04 -14.16
N ARG A 196 25.49 17.64 -13.31
CA ARG A 196 25.93 18.22 -12.05
C ARG A 196 26.61 17.18 -11.17
N ALA A 197 27.82 17.51 -10.72
CA ALA A 197 28.50 16.78 -9.67
C ALA A 197 27.92 17.18 -8.31
N VAL A 198 27.49 16.20 -7.52
CA VAL A 198 26.89 16.41 -6.20
C VAL A 198 27.69 15.71 -5.11
N TYR A 199 27.70 16.33 -3.94
CA TYR A 199 28.48 15.95 -2.77
C TYR A 199 27.57 15.71 -1.57
N LYS A 200 28.14 15.28 -0.44
CA LYS A 200 27.39 15.05 0.80
C LYS A 200 26.56 16.28 1.20
N GLY A 201 25.26 16.06 1.37
CA GLY A 201 24.26 17.07 1.73
C GLY A 201 23.55 17.70 0.53
N ASP A 202 24.10 17.59 -0.68
CA ASP A 202 23.47 18.15 -1.87
C ASP A 202 22.18 17.42 -2.25
N LYS A 203 21.20 18.17 -2.72
CA LYS A 203 19.97 17.62 -3.30
C LYS A 203 20.21 17.12 -4.70
N PHE A 204 19.64 15.97 -5.05
CA PHE A 204 19.78 15.37 -6.37
C PHE A 204 18.57 14.50 -6.74
N GLY A 205 18.46 14.12 -8.00
CA GLY A 205 17.47 13.19 -8.52
C GLY A 205 16.07 13.76 -8.62
N TYR A 206 15.48 14.20 -7.52
CA TYR A 206 14.19 14.89 -7.52
C TYR A 206 14.08 15.88 -6.35
N ASN A 207 13.33 16.96 -6.60
CA ASN A 207 13.00 17.96 -5.59
C ASN A 207 11.65 18.60 -5.95
N TYR A 208 10.62 18.41 -5.11
CA TYR A 208 9.30 19.02 -5.31
C TYR A 208 8.57 19.24 -3.99
N ASN A 209 7.64 20.19 -3.99
CA ASN A 209 6.72 20.42 -2.91
C ASN A 209 5.29 20.03 -3.33
N MET A 210 4.49 19.66 -2.34
CA MET A 210 3.06 19.45 -2.46
C MET A 210 2.34 20.43 -1.56
N HIS A 211 1.61 21.38 -2.12
CA HIS A 211 0.81 22.36 -1.38
C HIS A 211 -0.62 21.86 -1.26
N VAL A 212 -1.16 21.84 -0.05
CA VAL A 212 -2.53 21.37 0.23
C VAL A 212 -3.23 22.39 1.11
N ILE A 213 -4.42 22.80 0.69
CA ILE A 213 -5.35 23.62 1.49
C ILE A 213 -6.59 22.79 1.75
N ASN A 214 -6.96 22.68 3.02
CA ASN A 214 -8.23 22.11 3.44
C ASN A 214 -8.99 23.18 4.21
N ALA A 215 -10.28 23.33 3.92
CA ALA A 215 -11.20 24.15 4.71
C ALA A 215 -12.52 23.40 4.85
N SER A 216 -13.15 23.47 6.00
CA SER A 216 -14.47 22.85 6.22
C SER A 216 -15.30 23.61 7.23
N ALA A 217 -16.60 23.53 7.08
CA ALA A 217 -17.57 23.97 8.07
C ALA A 217 -18.52 22.81 8.39
N PHE A 218 -18.92 22.69 9.63
CA PHE A 218 -19.85 21.65 10.07
C PHE A 218 -20.80 22.17 11.15
N ILE A 219 -21.93 21.49 11.24
CA ILE A 219 -22.93 21.68 12.28
C ILE A 219 -23.40 20.31 12.77
N GLN A 220 -23.59 20.15 14.06
CA GLN A 220 -24.09 18.95 14.71
C GLN A 220 -25.08 19.33 15.81
N ASN A 221 -26.18 18.60 15.87
CA ASN A 221 -27.12 18.62 16.97
C ASN A 221 -27.11 17.28 17.70
N ASP A 222 -27.10 17.34 19.02
CA ASP A 222 -27.16 16.19 19.92
C ASP A 222 -28.38 16.35 20.85
N TRP A 223 -29.34 15.44 20.73
CA TRP A 223 -30.54 15.36 21.56
C TRP A 223 -30.39 14.25 22.60
N LYS A 224 -30.60 14.57 23.87
CA LYS A 224 -30.61 13.62 24.98
C LYS A 224 -32.02 13.53 25.57
N LEU A 225 -32.82 12.61 25.05
CA LEU A 225 -34.16 12.34 25.50
C LEU A 225 -34.17 11.17 26.52
N PRO A 226 -35.25 10.99 27.30
CA PRO A 226 -35.31 9.91 28.29
C PRO A 226 -35.04 8.52 27.71
N LEU A 227 -35.65 8.18 26.57
CA LEU A 227 -35.50 6.88 25.90
C LEU A 227 -34.54 6.87 24.72
N PHE A 228 -34.19 8.04 24.17
CA PHE A 228 -33.37 8.14 22.97
C PHE A 228 -32.26 9.18 23.15
N ASP A 229 -31.05 8.86 22.65
CA ASP A 229 -30.06 9.87 22.30
C ASP A 229 -29.99 9.91 20.78
N ILE A 230 -30.13 11.10 20.18
CA ILE A 230 -30.14 11.27 18.72
C ILE A 230 -29.10 12.31 18.36
N TYR A 231 -28.31 12.05 17.35
CA TYR A 231 -27.45 13.07 16.77
C TYR A 231 -27.58 13.10 15.25
N TYR A 232 -27.40 14.28 14.69
CA TYR A 232 -27.23 14.46 13.24
C TYR A 232 -26.28 15.60 12.97
N ALA A 233 -25.50 15.46 11.90
CA ALA A 233 -24.51 16.45 11.51
C ALA A 233 -24.40 16.54 9.99
N ALA A 234 -24.04 17.75 9.53
CA ALA A 234 -23.67 18.02 8.17
C ALA A 234 -22.30 18.73 8.13
N ARG A 235 -21.49 18.44 7.14
CA ARG A 235 -20.20 19.06 6.88
C ARG A 235 -20.05 19.33 5.39
N LEU A 236 -19.46 20.49 5.06
CA LEU A 236 -19.00 20.80 3.71
C LEU A 236 -17.50 21.07 3.79
N SER A 237 -16.74 20.35 2.96
CA SER A 237 -15.28 20.47 2.92
C SER A 237 -14.82 20.96 1.55
N TYR A 238 -13.82 21.82 1.55
CA TYR A 238 -13.06 22.23 0.38
C TYR A 238 -11.63 21.72 0.51
N THR A 239 -11.15 21.01 -0.49
CA THR A 239 -9.76 20.57 -0.58
C THR A 239 -9.17 21.06 -1.88
N SER A 240 -8.01 21.67 -1.80
CA SER A 240 -7.25 22.07 -2.98
C SER A 240 -5.80 21.69 -2.83
N PHE A 241 -5.19 21.22 -3.91
CA PHE A 241 -3.77 20.92 -3.90
C PHE A 241 -3.13 21.14 -5.28
N GLN A 242 -1.81 21.38 -5.24
CA GLN A 242 -0.97 21.51 -6.43
C GLN A 242 0.47 21.07 -6.12
N ARG A 243 1.14 20.57 -7.14
CA ARG A 243 2.56 20.24 -7.09
C ARG A 243 3.40 21.46 -7.51
N GLU A 244 4.50 21.71 -6.82
CA GLU A 244 5.54 22.66 -7.20
C GLU A 244 6.83 21.88 -7.46
N GLY A 245 7.27 21.80 -8.71
CA GLY A 245 8.56 21.20 -9.06
C GLY A 245 9.69 22.19 -8.89
N LEU A 246 10.82 21.74 -8.36
CA LEU A 246 12.02 22.57 -8.12
C LEU A 246 13.21 22.19 -9.00
N MET A 247 13.03 21.19 -9.89
CA MET A 247 14.00 20.74 -10.89
C MET A 247 13.31 20.62 -12.25
N ARG A 248 14.03 20.95 -13.33
CA ARG A 248 13.56 20.80 -14.72
C ARG A 248 14.03 19.47 -15.27
N ASN A 249 13.18 18.46 -15.16
CA ASN A 249 13.51 17.07 -15.46
C ASN A 249 13.47 16.77 -16.98
N GLY A 250 14.54 16.21 -17.53
CA GLY A 250 14.66 15.93 -18.95
C GLY A 250 13.63 14.93 -19.48
N ARG A 251 13.31 13.91 -18.70
CA ARG A 251 12.30 12.90 -19.07
C ARG A 251 10.89 13.50 -19.18
N ALA A 252 10.60 14.51 -18.39
CA ALA A 252 9.34 15.24 -18.49
C ALA A 252 9.29 16.15 -19.73
N GLU A 253 10.37 16.89 -20.00
CA GLU A 253 10.47 17.82 -21.12
C GLU A 253 10.30 17.10 -22.47
N VAL A 254 10.93 15.94 -22.64
CA VAL A 254 10.84 15.14 -23.89
C VAL A 254 9.41 14.74 -24.23
N VAL A 255 8.56 14.48 -23.22
CA VAL A 255 7.13 14.18 -23.44
C VAL A 255 6.22 15.41 -23.36
N GLY A 256 6.81 16.62 -23.37
CA GLY A 256 6.06 17.88 -23.27
C GLY A 256 5.31 18.04 -21.93
N ALA A 257 5.72 17.31 -20.90
CA ALA A 257 5.15 17.42 -19.57
C ALA A 257 5.91 18.47 -18.74
N ARG A 258 5.19 19.17 -17.90
CA ARG A 258 5.78 20.15 -17.00
C ARG A 258 6.40 19.45 -15.80
N SER A 259 7.61 19.87 -15.43
CA SER A 259 8.32 19.36 -14.24
C SER A 259 8.63 20.44 -13.23
N LYS A 260 9.05 21.66 -13.67
CA LYS A 260 9.44 22.79 -12.83
C LYS A 260 8.35 23.83 -12.68
N GLY A 261 8.28 24.47 -11.52
CA GLY A 261 7.33 25.50 -11.14
C GLY A 261 6.01 24.95 -10.62
N LEU A 262 5.07 25.84 -10.35
CA LEU A 262 3.74 25.51 -9.85
C LEU A 262 2.90 24.82 -10.94
N GLY A 263 2.42 23.62 -10.66
CA GLY A 263 1.49 22.88 -11.50
C GLY A 263 0.09 23.48 -11.48
N LYS A 264 -0.83 22.89 -12.25
CA LYS A 264 -2.23 23.32 -12.22
C LYS A 264 -2.89 22.89 -10.91
N GLN A 265 -3.57 23.82 -10.26
CA GLN A 265 -4.33 23.56 -9.04
C GLN A 265 -5.51 22.61 -9.30
N MET A 266 -5.70 21.65 -8.41
CA MET A 266 -6.89 20.80 -8.33
C MET A 266 -7.71 21.21 -7.12
N TYR A 267 -9.04 21.10 -7.21
CA TYR A 267 -9.95 21.40 -6.10
C TYR A 267 -11.13 20.44 -6.09
N PHE A 268 -11.65 20.21 -4.89
CA PHE A 268 -12.75 19.31 -4.59
C PHE A 268 -13.67 19.97 -3.56
N ILE A 269 -14.96 19.74 -3.71
CA ILE A 269 -15.99 20.17 -2.77
C ILE A 269 -16.75 18.93 -2.34
N ASP A 270 -16.67 18.62 -1.05
CA ASP A 270 -17.06 17.34 -0.51
C ASP A 270 -18.08 17.49 0.62
N PRO A 271 -19.36 17.18 0.36
CA PRO A 271 -20.38 17.13 1.38
C PRO A 271 -20.28 15.85 2.21
N SER A 272 -20.68 15.93 3.48
CA SER A 272 -20.81 14.80 4.38
C SER A 272 -22.01 14.98 5.30
N ILE A 273 -22.75 13.92 5.53
CA ILE A 273 -23.84 13.85 6.50
C ILE A 273 -23.67 12.61 7.37
N LYS A 274 -23.95 12.72 8.64
CA LYS A 274 -24.03 11.58 9.56
C LYS A 274 -25.21 11.74 10.51
N ALA A 275 -25.78 10.62 10.92
CA ALA A 275 -26.83 10.57 11.91
C ALA A 275 -26.72 9.29 12.73
N GLY A 276 -27.21 9.33 13.96
CA GLY A 276 -27.30 8.16 14.79
C GLY A 276 -28.37 8.30 15.85
N VAL A 277 -28.86 7.15 16.29
CA VAL A 277 -29.85 7.03 17.36
C VAL A 277 -29.41 5.92 18.31
N VAL A 278 -29.49 6.21 19.61
CA VAL A 278 -29.32 5.22 20.67
C VAL A 278 -30.68 5.07 21.36
N TYR A 279 -31.27 3.90 21.30
CA TYR A 279 -32.46 3.53 22.05
C TYR A 279 -32.03 2.90 23.38
N LYS A 280 -32.41 3.54 24.49
CA LYS A 280 -32.17 3.10 25.86
C LYS A 280 -33.34 2.17 26.27
N ILE A 281 -33.16 0.87 26.03
CA ILE A 281 -34.20 -0.13 26.31
C ILE A 281 -34.50 -0.13 27.82
N ASP A 282 -33.44 -0.17 28.62
CA ASP A 282 -33.46 -0.04 30.06
C ASP A 282 -32.09 0.46 30.59
N GLY A 283 -31.84 0.41 31.90
CA GLY A 283 -30.58 0.83 32.52
C GLY A 283 -29.37 -0.01 32.12
N HIS A 284 -29.56 -1.18 31.53
CA HIS A 284 -28.51 -2.14 31.18
C HIS A 284 -28.38 -2.34 29.68
N ASN A 285 -29.46 -2.15 28.92
CA ASN A 285 -29.58 -2.54 27.51
C ASN A 285 -29.72 -1.30 26.63
N ARG A 286 -28.91 -1.24 25.56
CA ARG A 286 -28.96 -0.18 24.56
C ARG A 286 -28.85 -0.75 23.17
N LEU A 287 -29.57 -0.14 22.24
CA LEU A 287 -29.47 -0.41 20.81
C LEU A 287 -29.08 0.89 20.11
N SER A 288 -28.00 0.89 19.32
CA SER A 288 -27.55 2.06 18.57
C SER A 288 -27.48 1.77 17.09
N LEU A 289 -27.97 2.71 16.29
CA LEU A 289 -27.85 2.71 14.83
C LEU A 289 -27.13 3.97 14.41
N ASN A 290 -26.07 3.85 13.61
CA ASN A 290 -25.36 4.97 13.04
C ASN A 290 -25.33 4.85 11.52
N ALA A 291 -25.32 5.97 10.82
CA ALA A 291 -25.19 6.04 9.39
C ALA A 291 -24.34 7.27 8.97
N LEU A 292 -23.53 7.09 7.93
CA LEU A 292 -22.68 8.10 7.34
C LEU A 292 -22.76 8.03 5.83
N ALA A 293 -22.86 9.19 5.20
CA ALA A 293 -22.60 9.36 3.77
C ALA A 293 -21.68 10.56 3.60
N GLU A 294 -20.48 10.33 3.04
CA GLU A 294 -19.50 11.38 2.83
C GLU A 294 -18.84 11.30 1.46
N SER A 295 -18.43 12.44 0.95
CA SER A 295 -17.48 12.59 -0.12
C SER A 295 -16.17 13.11 0.46
N ARG A 296 -15.02 12.64 -0.05
CA ARG A 296 -13.71 13.11 0.37
C ARG A 296 -12.73 13.17 -0.79
N ALA A 297 -11.94 14.22 -0.84
CA ALA A 297 -10.93 14.42 -1.86
C ALA A 297 -9.89 13.29 -1.84
N PRO A 298 -9.34 12.89 -2.99
CA PRO A 298 -8.23 11.95 -3.04
C PRO A 298 -6.99 12.55 -2.38
N LEU A 299 -6.09 11.68 -1.92
CA LEU A 299 -4.81 12.12 -1.39
C LEU A 299 -3.97 12.79 -2.49
N ALA A 300 -3.40 13.95 -2.20
CA ALA A 300 -2.62 14.74 -3.16
C ALA A 300 -1.48 13.94 -3.81
N GLY A 301 -0.82 13.04 -3.06
CA GLY A 301 0.25 12.18 -3.57
C GLY A 301 -0.20 11.17 -4.62
N TYR A 302 -1.47 10.74 -4.59
CA TYR A 302 -2.03 9.77 -5.55
C TYR A 302 -2.69 10.43 -6.76
N ALA A 303 -2.77 11.75 -6.77
CA ALA A 303 -3.37 12.50 -7.86
C ALA A 303 -2.45 12.69 -9.08
N TYR A 304 -1.16 12.38 -8.92
CA TYR A 304 -0.13 12.53 -9.95
C TYR A 304 0.43 11.18 -10.36
N VAL A 305 0.66 11.00 -11.66
CA VAL A 305 1.18 9.74 -12.23
C VAL A 305 2.61 9.47 -11.75
N ALA A 306 3.48 10.46 -11.80
CA ALA A 306 4.89 10.36 -11.40
C ALA A 306 5.35 11.68 -10.74
N PRO A 307 4.96 11.95 -9.49
CA PRO A 307 5.16 13.27 -8.86
C PRO A 307 6.64 13.64 -8.66
N ARG A 308 7.55 12.68 -8.67
CA ARG A 308 9.00 12.94 -8.61
C ARG A 308 9.53 13.62 -9.87
N ILE A 309 8.92 13.34 -11.03
CA ILE A 309 9.41 13.71 -12.34
C ILE A 309 8.58 14.80 -12.98
N LYS A 310 7.24 14.69 -12.95
CA LYS A 310 6.31 15.54 -13.70
C LYS A 310 5.02 15.83 -12.95
N ASP A 311 4.28 16.85 -13.41
CA ASP A 311 3.00 17.26 -12.85
C ASP A 311 1.79 16.66 -13.58
N THR A 312 1.98 15.60 -14.38
CA THR A 312 0.90 14.90 -15.07
C THR A 312 -0.05 14.28 -14.05
N ARG A 313 -1.34 14.62 -14.20
CA ARG A 313 -2.40 14.20 -13.28
C ARG A 313 -3.09 12.94 -13.78
N ILE A 314 -3.59 12.14 -12.85
CA ILE A 314 -4.46 11.00 -13.15
C ILE A 314 -5.73 11.50 -13.84
N ARG A 315 -6.11 10.88 -14.95
CA ARG A 315 -7.33 11.21 -15.69
C ARG A 315 -8.55 10.69 -14.93
N GLY A 316 -9.64 11.48 -14.94
CA GLY A 316 -10.91 11.06 -14.34
C GLY A 316 -10.90 11.01 -12.81
N LEU A 317 -9.93 11.67 -12.16
CA LEU A 317 -9.83 11.76 -10.71
C LEU A 317 -11.10 12.39 -10.12
N LYS A 318 -11.69 11.72 -9.12
CA LYS A 318 -12.91 12.14 -8.43
C LYS A 318 -12.72 12.03 -6.93
N SER A 319 -13.58 12.72 -6.17
CA SER A 319 -13.71 12.47 -4.73
C SER A 319 -14.26 11.08 -4.48
N GLU A 320 -13.65 10.37 -3.53
CA GLU A 320 -14.14 9.09 -3.04
C GLU A 320 -15.44 9.31 -2.25
N LYS A 321 -16.41 8.42 -2.45
CA LYS A 321 -17.67 8.41 -1.72
C LYS A 321 -17.70 7.24 -0.75
N VAL A 322 -18.08 7.51 0.49
CA VAL A 322 -18.17 6.52 1.55
C VAL A 322 -19.60 6.49 2.08
N PHE A 323 -20.19 5.30 2.10
CA PHE A 323 -21.47 5.02 2.74
C PHE A 323 -21.23 3.99 3.82
N SER A 324 -21.60 4.30 5.07
CA SER A 324 -21.39 3.40 6.19
C SER A 324 -22.62 3.37 7.08
N ALA A 325 -22.95 2.18 7.59
CA ALA A 325 -23.96 2.01 8.63
C ALA A 325 -23.53 0.91 9.59
N ASP A 326 -23.88 1.07 10.86
CA ASP A 326 -23.70 0.04 11.88
C ASP A 326 -24.91 -0.03 12.82
N LEU A 327 -25.20 -1.24 13.28
CA LEU A 327 -26.19 -1.52 14.30
C LEU A 327 -25.52 -2.25 15.45
N THR A 328 -25.57 -1.66 16.63
CA THR A 328 -24.89 -2.17 17.83
C THR A 328 -25.90 -2.42 18.95
N TYR A 329 -25.91 -3.65 19.49
CA TYR A 329 -26.51 -3.95 20.76
C TYR A 329 -25.47 -3.97 21.86
N GLN A 330 -25.75 -3.32 22.98
CA GLN A 330 -24.86 -3.23 24.15
C GLN A 330 -25.59 -3.64 25.42
N LEU A 331 -24.98 -4.57 26.16
CA LEU A 331 -25.39 -4.97 27.52
C LEU A 331 -24.34 -4.49 28.52
N ASN A 332 -24.78 -3.84 29.60
CA ASN A 332 -23.87 -3.37 30.66
C ASN A 332 -24.50 -3.62 32.03
N THR A 333 -24.17 -4.76 32.63
CA THR A 333 -24.53 -5.12 34.01
C THR A 333 -23.30 -5.06 34.91
N SER A 334 -23.50 -5.28 36.21
CA SER A 334 -22.39 -5.33 37.19
C SER A 334 -21.45 -6.53 36.97
N ILE A 335 -21.96 -7.62 36.34
CA ILE A 335 -21.22 -8.87 36.13
C ILE A 335 -20.84 -9.04 34.67
N VAL A 336 -21.73 -8.73 33.73
CA VAL A 336 -21.55 -8.97 32.30
C VAL A 336 -21.59 -7.63 31.56
N LYS A 337 -20.58 -7.39 30.73
CA LYS A 337 -20.57 -6.34 29.71
C LYS A 337 -20.43 -6.99 28.36
N GLY A 338 -21.30 -6.64 27.44
CA GLY A 338 -21.30 -7.23 26.10
C GLY A 338 -21.65 -6.21 25.03
N ARG A 339 -21.10 -6.42 23.84
CA ARG A 339 -21.43 -5.64 22.64
C ARG A 339 -21.42 -6.54 21.42
N VAL A 340 -22.43 -6.39 20.57
CA VAL A 340 -22.46 -7.00 19.24
C VAL A 340 -22.81 -5.92 18.22
N THR A 341 -22.00 -5.82 17.18
CA THR A 341 -22.14 -4.81 16.14
C THR A 341 -22.15 -5.48 14.78
N GLY A 342 -23.20 -5.25 13.99
CA GLY A 342 -23.20 -5.50 12.56
C GLY A 342 -22.84 -4.22 11.82
N PHE A 343 -21.92 -4.28 10.85
CA PHE A 343 -21.49 -3.12 10.10
C PHE A 343 -21.50 -3.37 8.59
N PHE A 344 -21.70 -2.29 7.84
CA PHE A 344 -21.60 -2.24 6.40
C PHE A 344 -20.96 -0.93 5.97
N THR A 345 -19.94 -0.99 5.10
CA THR A 345 -19.30 0.20 4.53
C THR A 345 -19.01 -0.05 3.05
N GLU A 346 -19.37 0.90 2.21
CA GLU A 346 -19.08 0.91 0.78
C GLU A 346 -18.27 2.15 0.41
N PHE A 347 -17.16 1.91 -0.29
CA PHE A 347 -16.29 2.94 -0.85
C PHE A 347 -16.44 2.94 -2.35
N ARG A 348 -16.55 4.13 -2.98
CA ARG A 348 -16.66 4.30 -4.42
C ARG A 348 -15.73 5.39 -4.91
N ASP A 349 -15.27 5.26 -6.16
CA ASP A 349 -14.38 6.20 -6.84
C ASP A 349 -13.04 6.43 -6.10
N GLY A 350 -12.54 5.46 -5.33
CA GLY A 350 -11.26 5.53 -4.63
C GLY A 350 -10.07 5.57 -5.57
N VAL A 351 -8.92 5.97 -5.03
CA VAL A 351 -7.63 5.99 -5.74
C VAL A 351 -6.59 5.28 -4.90
N GLU A 352 -5.85 4.35 -5.51
CA GLU A 352 -4.74 3.63 -4.89
C GLU A 352 -3.51 3.73 -5.77
N SER A 353 -2.33 3.85 -5.19
CA SER A 353 -1.09 3.93 -5.94
C SER A 353 -0.06 2.97 -5.37
N THR A 354 0.62 2.27 -6.26
CA THR A 354 1.74 1.40 -5.95
C THR A 354 2.89 1.70 -6.89
N GLY A 355 4.10 1.37 -6.46
CA GLY A 355 5.27 1.49 -7.31
C GLY A 355 6.12 0.23 -7.19
N TYR A 356 6.70 -0.19 -8.29
CA TYR A 356 7.54 -1.37 -8.33
C TYR A 356 8.67 -1.20 -9.35
N TYR A 357 9.76 -1.96 -9.16
CA TYR A 357 10.83 -2.04 -10.14
C TYR A 357 10.46 -3.08 -11.20
N HIS A 358 10.47 -2.69 -12.46
CA HIS A 358 10.22 -3.55 -13.61
C HIS A 358 11.56 -4.03 -14.19
N ASP A 359 11.85 -5.33 -14.12
CA ASP A 359 13.16 -5.85 -14.50
C ASP A 359 13.43 -5.79 -16.00
N GLU A 360 12.42 -6.03 -16.82
CA GLU A 360 12.54 -6.00 -18.27
C GLU A 360 12.88 -4.61 -18.78
N PHE A 361 12.13 -3.61 -18.30
CA PHE A 361 12.38 -2.19 -18.60
C PHE A 361 13.46 -1.57 -17.70
N ARG A 362 13.97 -2.33 -16.73
CA ARG A 362 15.00 -1.91 -15.77
C ARG A 362 14.76 -0.52 -15.19
N THR A 363 13.52 -0.22 -14.86
CA THR A 363 13.09 1.09 -14.37
C THR A 363 12.06 0.95 -13.26
N TYR A 364 11.87 2.02 -12.52
CA TYR A 364 10.78 2.12 -11.55
C TYR A 364 9.49 2.50 -12.29
N VAL A 365 8.41 1.78 -12.01
CA VAL A 365 7.07 2.02 -12.56
C VAL A 365 6.14 2.46 -11.47
N ASN A 366 5.48 3.59 -11.68
CA ASN A 366 4.35 4.03 -10.86
C ASN A 366 3.06 3.51 -11.49
N HIS A 367 2.22 2.87 -10.70
CA HIS A 367 0.94 2.31 -11.12
C HIS A 367 -0.17 2.79 -10.19
N THR A 368 -1.05 3.63 -10.70
CA THR A 368 -2.15 4.21 -9.93
C THR A 368 -3.48 3.70 -10.44
N LEU A 369 -4.28 3.14 -9.55
CA LEU A 369 -5.66 2.69 -9.79
C LEU A 369 -6.61 3.85 -9.50
N SER A 370 -7.59 4.08 -10.35
CA SER A 370 -8.66 5.07 -10.18
C SER A 370 -10.03 4.45 -10.42
N GLY A 371 -11.05 4.99 -9.75
CA GLY A 371 -12.40 4.44 -9.77
C GLY A 371 -12.50 3.12 -9.01
N VAL A 372 -11.72 2.97 -7.94
CA VAL A 372 -11.70 1.77 -7.09
C VAL A 372 -12.93 1.76 -6.19
N ASN A 373 -13.71 0.67 -6.24
CA ASN A 373 -14.83 0.46 -5.34
C ASN A 373 -14.56 -0.73 -4.42
N LYS A 374 -14.89 -0.56 -3.13
CA LYS A 374 -14.74 -1.62 -2.12
C LYS A 374 -15.96 -1.71 -1.25
N ARG A 375 -16.24 -2.92 -0.73
CA ARG A 375 -17.31 -3.17 0.22
C ARG A 375 -16.78 -3.96 1.40
N HIS A 376 -17.08 -3.46 2.58
CA HIS A 376 -16.75 -4.08 3.86
C HIS A 376 -18.03 -4.32 4.63
N PHE A 377 -18.27 -5.55 5.07
CA PHE A 377 -19.39 -5.86 5.97
C PHE A 377 -19.00 -7.00 6.89
N GLY A 378 -19.61 -7.05 8.04
CA GLY A 378 -19.29 -8.08 9.02
C GLY A 378 -19.98 -7.90 10.35
N LEU A 379 -19.54 -8.74 11.29
CA LEU A 379 -19.96 -8.74 12.69
C LEU A 379 -18.76 -8.61 13.60
N GLU A 380 -18.91 -7.81 14.64
CA GLU A 380 -18.00 -7.71 15.77
C GLU A 380 -18.74 -8.05 17.05
N ALA A 381 -18.13 -8.84 17.91
CA ALA A 381 -18.70 -9.16 19.21
C ALA A 381 -17.61 -9.08 20.29
N GLY A 382 -17.98 -8.60 21.45
CA GLY A 382 -17.14 -8.60 22.63
C GLY A 382 -17.95 -8.81 23.88
N VAL A 383 -17.45 -9.65 24.79
CA VAL A 383 -18.06 -9.91 26.08
C VAL A 383 -16.99 -9.95 27.16
N SER A 384 -17.29 -9.36 28.30
CA SER A 384 -16.46 -9.43 29.51
C SER A 384 -17.32 -9.84 30.68
N VAL A 385 -16.90 -10.87 31.40
CA VAL A 385 -17.62 -11.46 32.52
C VAL A 385 -16.74 -11.41 33.76
N LYS A 386 -17.23 -10.75 34.80
CA LYS A 386 -16.60 -10.69 36.09
C LYS A 386 -16.93 -11.96 36.87
N LEU A 387 -15.99 -12.88 36.95
CA LEU A 387 -16.21 -14.17 37.63
C LEU A 387 -16.28 -13.99 39.15
N ASN A 388 -15.44 -13.09 39.69
CA ASN A 388 -15.42 -12.66 41.07
C ASN A 388 -14.64 -11.33 41.20
N SER A 389 -14.29 -10.92 42.42
CA SER A 389 -13.55 -9.67 42.65
C SER A 389 -12.13 -9.66 42.09
N SER A 390 -11.56 -10.82 41.78
CA SER A 390 -10.18 -10.96 41.32
C SER A 390 -10.07 -11.44 39.85
N PHE A 391 -11.04 -12.15 39.33
CA PHE A 391 -10.98 -12.72 37.97
C PHE A 391 -12.03 -12.16 37.04
N THR A 392 -11.59 -11.78 35.86
CA THR A 392 -12.45 -11.39 34.75
C THR A 392 -12.05 -12.22 33.52
N ILE A 393 -13.03 -12.75 32.80
CA ILE A 393 -12.81 -13.38 31.50
C ILE A 393 -13.42 -12.49 30.42
N SER A 394 -12.66 -12.24 29.36
CA SER A 394 -13.10 -11.43 28.23
C SER A 394 -12.90 -12.21 26.94
N ALA A 395 -13.85 -12.10 26.03
CA ALA A 395 -13.70 -12.63 24.67
C ALA A 395 -14.13 -11.56 23.67
N ALA A 396 -13.41 -11.47 22.57
CA ALA A 396 -13.74 -10.58 21.47
C ALA A 396 -13.48 -11.28 20.14
N GLY A 397 -14.25 -10.91 19.11
CA GLY A 397 -14.06 -11.44 17.77
C GLY A 397 -14.69 -10.57 16.71
N THR A 398 -14.13 -10.65 15.52
CA THR A 398 -14.67 -10.05 14.31
C THR A 398 -14.63 -11.07 13.17
N TYR A 399 -15.68 -11.07 12.37
CA TYR A 399 -15.75 -11.78 11.11
C TYR A 399 -16.32 -10.86 10.04
N GLY A 400 -15.54 -10.62 9.00
CA GLY A 400 -15.93 -9.71 7.93
C GLY A 400 -15.60 -10.25 6.54
N SER A 401 -16.14 -9.55 5.55
CA SER A 401 -15.81 -9.73 4.14
C SER A 401 -15.48 -8.37 3.54
N TYR A 402 -14.24 -8.20 3.12
CA TYR A 402 -13.70 -6.96 2.58
C TYR A 402 -13.21 -7.23 1.16
N LYS A 403 -13.94 -6.71 0.15
CA LYS A 403 -13.70 -7.02 -1.26
C LYS A 403 -13.76 -5.80 -2.16
N TYR A 404 -13.01 -5.86 -3.24
CA TYR A 404 -13.21 -4.99 -4.40
C TYR A 404 -14.50 -5.40 -5.12
N THR A 405 -15.30 -4.42 -5.54
CA THR A 405 -16.63 -4.65 -6.11
C THR A 405 -16.74 -4.26 -7.58
N ASN A 406 -15.65 -3.80 -8.17
CA ASN A 406 -15.56 -3.51 -9.61
C ASN A 406 -14.15 -3.71 -10.13
N ASP A 407 -14.05 -3.73 -11.45
CA ASP A 407 -12.79 -3.53 -12.15
C ASP A 407 -12.51 -2.03 -12.28
N CYS A 408 -11.28 -1.62 -12.10
CA CYS A 408 -10.88 -0.22 -12.11
C CYS A 408 -9.97 0.13 -13.30
N MET A 409 -9.59 1.40 -13.43
CA MET A 409 -8.63 1.86 -14.42
C MET A 409 -7.26 2.04 -13.78
N GLY A 410 -6.22 1.43 -14.36
CA GLY A 410 -4.84 1.57 -13.93
C GLY A 410 -4.06 2.47 -14.88
N THR A 411 -3.35 3.46 -14.35
CA THR A 411 -2.42 4.30 -15.12
C THR A 411 -0.99 3.98 -14.70
N MET A 412 -0.17 3.56 -15.65
CA MET A 412 1.24 3.23 -15.46
C MET A 412 2.15 4.29 -16.08
N SER A 413 3.27 4.57 -15.41
CA SER A 413 4.32 5.45 -15.91
C SER A 413 5.69 4.93 -15.51
N ALA A 414 6.60 4.80 -16.48
CA ALA A 414 8.00 4.46 -16.23
C ALA A 414 8.80 5.72 -15.86
N GLU A 415 9.62 5.63 -14.80
CA GLU A 415 10.42 6.79 -14.37
C GLU A 415 11.58 7.13 -15.31
N ASN A 416 12.07 6.17 -16.10
CA ASN A 416 13.09 6.45 -17.13
C ASN A 416 12.53 7.06 -18.43
N GLY A 417 11.23 7.30 -18.52
CA GLY A 417 10.59 7.89 -19.69
C GLY A 417 10.28 6.88 -20.82
N MET A 418 10.56 5.59 -20.66
CA MET A 418 10.18 4.59 -21.67
C MET A 418 8.67 4.45 -21.81
N ASN A 419 8.25 4.15 -23.02
CA ASN A 419 6.89 3.70 -23.27
C ASN A 419 6.77 2.20 -22.96
N LEU A 420 6.07 1.87 -21.90
CA LEU A 420 5.88 0.48 -21.42
C LEU A 420 5.14 -0.42 -22.44
N PHE A 421 4.59 0.14 -23.52
CA PHE A 421 3.81 -0.59 -24.52
C PHE A 421 4.59 -1.04 -25.72
N THR A 422 5.44 -0.15 -26.24
CA THR A 422 6.03 -0.34 -27.56
C THR A 422 7.50 -0.71 -27.49
N GLU A 423 8.11 -0.69 -26.28
CA GLU A 423 9.56 -0.76 -26.10
C GLU A 423 10.32 0.26 -26.96
N GLN A 424 9.60 1.28 -27.43
CA GLN A 424 10.11 2.32 -28.31
C GLN A 424 10.17 3.66 -27.57
N LEU A 425 11.03 4.54 -28.03
CA LEU A 425 11.02 5.94 -27.68
C LEU A 425 9.61 6.51 -27.85
N PRO A 426 9.22 7.51 -27.06
CA PRO A 426 7.94 8.16 -27.23
C PRO A 426 7.74 8.55 -28.70
N VAL A 427 6.62 8.13 -29.28
CA VAL A 427 6.26 8.49 -30.65
C VAL A 427 6.12 10.00 -30.71
N ILE A 428 6.92 10.63 -31.54
CA ILE A 428 6.82 12.07 -31.77
C ILE A 428 5.66 12.31 -32.75
N VAL A 429 4.59 12.96 -32.28
CA VAL A 429 3.47 13.40 -33.07
C VAL A 429 3.52 14.94 -33.12
N ASP A 430 3.57 15.53 -34.31
CA ASP A 430 3.64 16.99 -34.55
C ASP A 430 4.81 17.66 -33.79
N GLY A 431 5.97 17.01 -33.72
CA GLY A 431 7.16 17.53 -33.04
C GLY A 431 7.07 17.47 -31.50
N ARG A 432 6.05 16.82 -30.93
CA ARG A 432 5.88 16.59 -29.50
C ARG A 432 5.83 15.10 -29.21
N ALA A 433 6.51 14.68 -28.18
CA ALA A 433 6.43 13.30 -27.73
C ALA A 433 5.01 12.98 -27.22
N ALA A 434 4.45 11.87 -27.68
CA ALA A 434 3.24 11.33 -27.09
C ALA A 434 3.50 10.96 -25.63
N SER A 435 2.46 11.03 -24.79
CA SER A 435 2.57 10.62 -23.38
C SER A 435 3.06 9.19 -23.29
N THR A 436 4.07 8.97 -22.43
CA THR A 436 4.55 7.63 -22.09
C THR A 436 3.66 6.95 -21.04
N ASP A 437 2.65 7.67 -20.54
CA ASP A 437 1.72 7.15 -19.54
C ASP A 437 0.64 6.33 -20.21
N TYR A 438 0.40 5.16 -19.66
CA TYR A 438 -0.58 4.24 -20.20
C TYR A 438 -1.70 3.95 -19.21
N THR A 439 -2.92 3.92 -19.72
CA THR A 439 -4.12 3.65 -18.92
C THR A 439 -4.90 2.50 -19.51
N GLU A 440 -5.12 1.48 -18.70
CA GLU A 440 -5.88 0.29 -19.07
C GLU A 440 -6.77 -0.21 -17.94
N LYS A 441 -7.67 -1.13 -18.27
CA LYS A 441 -8.52 -1.80 -17.30
C LYS A 441 -7.69 -2.78 -16.45
N VAL A 442 -7.94 -2.76 -15.13
CA VAL A 442 -7.37 -3.70 -14.16
C VAL A 442 -8.51 -4.49 -13.52
N TYR A 443 -8.42 -5.80 -13.59
CA TYR A 443 -9.46 -6.74 -13.18
C TYR A 443 -9.39 -7.02 -11.68
N THR A 444 -9.99 -6.14 -10.88
CA THR A 444 -9.96 -6.19 -9.42
C THR A 444 -11.22 -6.76 -8.77
N GLU A 445 -12.34 -6.84 -9.51
CA GLU A 445 -13.61 -7.32 -8.96
C GLU A 445 -13.49 -8.71 -8.32
N GLY A 446 -13.96 -8.80 -7.06
CA GLY A 446 -13.94 -10.03 -6.27
C GLY A 446 -12.64 -10.29 -5.51
N LEU A 447 -11.56 -9.54 -5.75
CA LEU A 447 -10.36 -9.62 -4.92
C LEU A 447 -10.63 -9.13 -3.51
N HIS A 448 -9.96 -9.71 -2.54
CA HIS A 448 -10.06 -9.31 -1.14
C HIS A 448 -9.14 -8.11 -0.85
N VAL A 449 -9.59 -7.23 0.03
CA VAL A 449 -8.73 -6.19 0.58
C VAL A 449 -7.69 -6.86 1.49
N SER A 450 -6.44 -6.55 1.26
CA SER A 450 -5.29 -7.04 2.01
C SER A 450 -5.02 -6.21 3.28
N ASN A 451 -3.94 -6.53 3.98
CA ASN A 451 -3.41 -5.79 5.14
C ASN A 451 -4.18 -5.95 6.45
N GLY A 452 -4.93 -7.05 6.60
CA GLY A 452 -5.54 -7.40 7.87
C GLY A 452 -6.38 -8.67 7.77
N PRO A 453 -6.48 -9.42 8.88
CA PRO A 453 -7.31 -10.62 8.94
C PRO A 453 -8.80 -10.23 8.88
N GLN A 454 -9.59 -10.95 8.07
CA GLN A 454 -11.04 -10.79 8.01
C GLN A 454 -11.76 -11.68 9.06
N LEU A 455 -10.98 -12.49 9.79
CA LEU A 455 -11.39 -13.21 10.98
C LEU A 455 -10.32 -13.02 12.06
N ALA A 456 -10.70 -12.43 13.17
CA ALA A 456 -9.87 -12.34 14.37
C ALA A 456 -10.71 -12.64 15.60
N ALA A 457 -10.15 -13.40 16.54
CA ALA A 457 -10.79 -13.70 17.81
C ALA A 457 -9.75 -13.75 18.93
N SER A 458 -10.15 -13.37 20.12
CA SER A 458 -9.32 -13.47 21.30
C SER A 458 -10.11 -13.83 22.53
N ILE A 459 -9.46 -14.52 23.46
CA ILE A 459 -9.97 -14.76 24.80
C ILE A 459 -8.88 -14.41 25.80
N THR A 460 -9.25 -13.63 26.82
CA THR A 460 -8.34 -13.11 27.86
C THR A 460 -8.86 -13.52 29.22
N LEU A 461 -7.98 -14.00 30.07
CA LEU A 461 -8.22 -14.17 31.49
C LEU A 461 -7.41 -13.13 32.24
N ASP A 462 -8.09 -12.19 32.91
CA ASP A 462 -7.50 -11.15 33.74
C ASP A 462 -7.56 -11.56 35.22
N TYR A 463 -6.48 -11.35 35.93
CA TYR A 463 -6.37 -11.52 37.37
C TYR A 463 -5.91 -10.24 38.04
N PHE A 464 -6.64 -9.80 39.03
CA PHE A 464 -6.27 -8.68 39.89
C PHE A 464 -6.34 -9.06 41.35
N HIS A 465 -5.19 -8.98 42.04
CA HIS A 465 -5.08 -9.30 43.46
C HIS A 465 -5.25 -8.04 44.34
N PRO A 466 -5.91 -8.12 45.54
CA PRO A 466 -6.06 -6.99 46.45
C PRO A 466 -4.73 -6.31 46.88
N LYS A 467 -3.60 -7.05 46.86
CA LYS A 467 -2.25 -6.51 47.09
C LYS A 467 -1.62 -5.87 45.84
N MET A 468 -2.46 -5.45 44.86
CA MET A 468 -2.06 -4.74 43.66
C MET A 468 -1.15 -5.54 42.70
N TRP A 469 -1.22 -6.85 42.68
CA TRP A 469 -0.71 -7.70 41.63
C TRP A 469 -1.77 -7.79 40.53
N PHE A 470 -1.34 -7.77 39.30
CA PHE A 470 -2.20 -8.04 38.14
C PHE A 470 -1.47 -8.98 37.18
N ALA A 471 -2.24 -9.81 36.50
CA ALA A 471 -1.75 -10.69 35.46
C ALA A 471 -2.85 -10.91 34.45
N ASP A 472 -2.48 -11.09 33.20
CA ASP A 472 -3.39 -11.51 32.13
C ASP A 472 -2.73 -12.57 31.25
N ILE A 473 -3.57 -13.37 30.64
CA ILE A 473 -3.19 -14.30 29.57
C ILE A 473 -4.22 -14.21 28.46
N THR A 474 -3.74 -14.02 27.24
CA THR A 474 -4.57 -13.82 26.06
C THR A 474 -4.20 -14.81 24.97
N LEU A 475 -5.17 -15.60 24.53
CA LEU A 475 -5.07 -16.43 23.33
C LEU A 475 -5.78 -15.74 22.20
N SER A 476 -5.06 -15.45 21.12
CA SER A 476 -5.59 -14.82 19.91
C SER A 476 -5.51 -15.77 18.72
N TYR A 477 -6.52 -15.71 17.84
CA TYR A 477 -6.58 -16.45 16.59
C TYR A 477 -6.85 -15.49 15.43
N PHE A 478 -6.09 -15.63 14.33
CA PHE A 478 -6.21 -14.81 13.12
C PHE A 478 -6.31 -15.71 11.90
N ASP A 479 -7.23 -15.40 10.99
CA ASP A 479 -7.39 -16.10 9.71
C ASP A 479 -8.03 -15.17 8.66
N ASN A 480 -8.26 -15.70 7.45
CA ASN A 480 -8.81 -14.95 6.31
C ASN A 480 -8.02 -13.66 6.01
N ASN A 481 -6.70 -13.71 6.16
CA ASN A 481 -5.81 -12.67 5.67
C ASN A 481 -5.42 -12.99 4.23
N TYR A 482 -5.37 -11.99 3.37
CA TYR A 482 -5.07 -12.15 1.96
C TYR A 482 -3.83 -11.37 1.58
N LEU A 483 -3.04 -11.96 0.68
CA LEU A 483 -1.85 -11.33 0.16
C LEU A 483 -2.22 -10.05 -0.61
N ASP A 484 -1.41 -9.00 -0.49
CA ASP A 484 -1.60 -7.81 -1.28
C ASP A 484 -1.32 -8.10 -2.76
N PHE A 485 -2.31 -7.86 -3.61
CA PHE A 485 -2.18 -8.17 -5.02
C PHE A 485 -1.39 -7.09 -5.77
N SER A 486 -0.65 -7.50 -6.78
CA SER A 486 0.01 -6.55 -7.68
C SER A 486 -0.94 -6.18 -8.82
N PRO A 487 -1.35 -4.90 -8.92
CA PRO A 487 -2.23 -4.46 -10.02
C PRO A 487 -1.69 -4.81 -11.41
N SER A 488 -0.37 -4.81 -11.60
CA SER A 488 0.26 -5.14 -12.88
C SER A 488 -0.04 -6.55 -13.36
N ARG A 489 -0.30 -7.50 -12.46
CA ARG A 489 -0.67 -8.87 -12.82
C ARG A 489 -2.09 -9.00 -13.36
N PHE A 490 -2.97 -8.06 -12.96
CA PHE A 490 -4.39 -8.07 -13.30
C PHE A 490 -4.74 -7.09 -14.41
N THR A 491 -3.74 -6.51 -15.09
CA THR A 491 -3.96 -5.61 -16.22
C THR A 491 -4.47 -6.37 -17.43
N HIS A 492 -5.24 -5.68 -18.28
CA HIS A 492 -5.74 -6.24 -19.54
C HIS A 492 -4.61 -6.81 -20.39
N MET A 493 -3.50 -6.09 -20.47
CA MET A 493 -2.31 -6.48 -21.22
C MET A 493 -1.71 -7.82 -20.73
N ASN A 494 -1.53 -7.96 -19.42
CA ASN A 494 -1.00 -9.22 -18.85
C ASN A 494 -1.99 -10.36 -18.99
N MET A 495 -3.29 -10.10 -18.93
CA MET A 495 -4.33 -11.09 -19.12
C MET A 495 -4.40 -11.63 -20.57
N TYR A 496 -3.91 -10.89 -21.55
CA TYR A 496 -3.92 -11.29 -22.96
C TYR A 496 -2.53 -11.68 -23.48
N GLY A 497 -1.56 -11.95 -22.61
CA GLY A 497 -0.25 -12.48 -22.98
C GLY A 497 0.62 -11.49 -23.77
N GLY A 498 0.54 -10.21 -23.48
CA GLY A 498 1.41 -9.18 -24.03
C GLY A 498 1.29 -8.93 -25.54
N LYS A 499 0.40 -9.65 -26.25
CA LYS A 499 0.11 -9.37 -27.66
C LYS A 499 -0.98 -8.32 -27.76
N TYR A 500 -0.75 -7.33 -28.60
CA TYR A 500 -1.73 -6.29 -28.86
C TYR A 500 -3.06 -6.89 -29.33
N PRO A 501 -4.19 -6.34 -28.93
CA PRO A 501 -5.49 -6.74 -29.48
C PRO A 501 -5.52 -6.70 -31.02
N ASN A 502 -4.76 -5.79 -31.64
CA ASN A 502 -4.64 -5.63 -33.08
C ASN A 502 -3.83 -6.76 -33.77
N GLU A 503 -2.83 -7.34 -33.09
CA GLU A 503 -2.02 -8.43 -33.65
C GLU A 503 -2.71 -9.79 -33.55
N VAL A 504 -3.67 -9.93 -32.65
CA VAL A 504 -4.46 -11.14 -32.46
C VAL A 504 -5.78 -11.08 -33.25
N GLY A 505 -6.08 -9.94 -33.91
CA GLY A 505 -7.30 -9.75 -34.67
C GLY A 505 -8.58 -9.83 -33.82
N LEU A 506 -8.48 -9.49 -32.54
CA LEU A 506 -9.62 -9.37 -31.63
C LEU A 506 -10.06 -7.91 -31.66
N GLU A 507 -11.25 -7.65 -32.20
CA GLU A 507 -11.87 -6.33 -32.18
C GLU A 507 -12.09 -5.85 -30.73
N GLN A 508 -12.10 -4.52 -30.54
CA GLN A 508 -12.16 -3.79 -29.26
C GLN A 508 -13.39 -4.08 -28.38
N ASN A 509 -14.29 -4.98 -28.76
CA ASN A 509 -15.60 -5.17 -28.17
C ASN A 509 -15.76 -6.41 -27.26
N TYR A 510 -14.69 -7.13 -26.95
CA TYR A 510 -14.83 -8.30 -26.08
C TYR A 510 -14.62 -7.94 -24.61
N ASN A 511 -15.72 -7.90 -23.89
CA ASN A 511 -15.74 -7.77 -22.43
C ASN A 511 -15.10 -9.00 -21.74
N GLY A 512 -13.78 -9.06 -21.73
CA GLY A 512 -13.08 -9.52 -20.54
C GLY A 512 -12.83 -10.99 -20.33
N TYR A 513 -13.26 -11.94 -21.18
CA TYR A 513 -12.95 -13.35 -20.92
C TYR A 513 -12.40 -14.03 -22.19
N ARG A 514 -11.13 -14.40 -22.14
CA ARG A 514 -10.49 -15.23 -23.16
C ARG A 514 -10.37 -16.65 -22.59
N ILE A 515 -10.97 -17.61 -23.26
CA ILE A 515 -10.73 -19.02 -22.99
C ILE A 515 -9.70 -19.52 -24.00
N ILE A 516 -8.64 -20.11 -23.51
CA ILE A 516 -7.61 -20.73 -24.33
C ILE A 516 -7.86 -22.23 -24.31
N GLY A 517 -8.10 -22.82 -25.49
CA GLY A 517 -8.16 -24.28 -25.64
C GLY A 517 -6.78 -24.84 -25.81
N ILE A 518 -6.45 -25.87 -25.04
CA ILE A 518 -5.21 -26.66 -25.19
C ILE A 518 -5.58 -28.01 -25.76
N ASP A 519 -4.94 -28.39 -26.86
CA ASP A 519 -5.10 -29.68 -27.50
C ASP A 519 -4.37 -30.80 -26.74
N LYS A 520 -4.55 -32.04 -27.20
CA LYS A 520 -3.89 -33.24 -26.64
C LYS A 520 -2.35 -33.21 -26.67
N ASN A 521 -1.75 -32.32 -27.47
CA ASN A 521 -0.32 -32.13 -27.59
C ASN A 521 0.20 -30.98 -26.72
N GLY A 522 -0.66 -30.35 -25.91
CA GLY A 522 -0.31 -29.22 -25.06
C GLY A 522 -0.18 -27.90 -25.83
N GLN A 523 -0.65 -27.82 -27.09
CA GLN A 523 -0.57 -26.61 -27.89
C GLN A 523 -1.85 -25.81 -27.83
N THR A 524 -1.71 -24.47 -27.76
CA THR A 524 -2.84 -23.56 -27.79
C THR A 524 -3.40 -23.49 -29.22
N SER A 525 -4.60 -23.98 -29.40
CA SER A 525 -5.16 -24.15 -30.74
C SER A 525 -6.35 -23.25 -31.06
N MET A 526 -7.08 -22.79 -30.06
CA MET A 526 -8.33 -22.03 -30.27
C MET A 526 -8.56 -20.95 -29.20
N VAL A 527 -9.22 -19.88 -29.60
CA VAL A 527 -9.65 -18.80 -28.69
C VAL A 527 -11.18 -18.78 -28.64
N TRP A 528 -11.70 -18.88 -27.42
CA TRP A 528 -13.12 -18.87 -27.14
C TRP A 528 -13.50 -17.64 -26.32
N SER A 529 -14.71 -17.15 -26.51
CA SER A 529 -15.35 -16.16 -25.66
C SER A 529 -16.66 -16.73 -25.10
N PHE A 530 -17.29 -16.02 -24.16
CA PHE A 530 -18.63 -16.35 -23.69
C PHE A 530 -19.66 -15.48 -24.39
N ASP A 531 -20.72 -16.11 -24.88
CA ASP A 531 -21.94 -15.40 -25.26
C ASP A 531 -22.55 -14.74 -24.02
N GLN A 532 -22.65 -13.42 -24.03
CA GLN A 532 -23.12 -12.66 -22.86
C GLN A 532 -24.58 -12.94 -22.49
N LYS A 533 -25.40 -13.45 -23.44
CA LYS A 533 -26.81 -13.76 -23.18
C LYS A 533 -27.01 -15.17 -22.65
N THR A 534 -26.21 -16.10 -23.08
CA THR A 534 -26.40 -17.53 -22.77
C THR A 534 -25.38 -18.08 -21.80
N GLY A 535 -24.30 -17.34 -21.52
CA GLY A 535 -23.17 -17.82 -20.70
C GLY A 535 -22.40 -19.00 -21.30
N LYS A 536 -22.68 -19.37 -22.55
CA LYS A 536 -22.03 -20.50 -23.23
C LYS A 536 -20.76 -20.07 -23.95
N PRO A 537 -19.72 -20.94 -24.00
CA PRO A 537 -18.52 -20.68 -24.76
C PRO A 537 -18.83 -20.61 -26.26
N VAL A 538 -18.35 -19.57 -26.92
CA VAL A 538 -18.44 -19.36 -28.38
C VAL A 538 -17.04 -19.30 -28.94
N LEU A 539 -16.76 -20.09 -29.98
CA LEU A 539 -15.49 -20.07 -30.69
C LEU A 539 -15.30 -18.75 -31.40
N VAL A 540 -14.24 -18.00 -31.04
CA VAL A 540 -13.91 -16.72 -31.64
C VAL A 540 -12.95 -16.91 -32.81
N ARG A 541 -11.98 -17.83 -32.67
CA ARG A 541 -11.00 -18.09 -33.70
C ARG A 541 -10.38 -19.51 -33.55
N ASP A 542 -10.24 -20.16 -34.67
CA ASP A 542 -9.50 -21.41 -34.80
C ASP A 542 -8.19 -21.13 -35.58
N TYR A 543 -7.07 -21.37 -34.93
CA TYR A 543 -5.74 -21.15 -35.53
C TYR A 543 -5.17 -22.38 -36.21
N THR A 544 -5.77 -23.55 -35.98
CA THR A 544 -5.23 -24.83 -36.44
C THR A 544 -6.15 -25.59 -37.38
N GLY A 545 -7.38 -25.11 -37.61
CA GLY A 545 -8.40 -25.84 -38.36
C GLY A 545 -8.96 -27.08 -37.62
N ASN A 546 -8.61 -27.28 -36.35
CA ASN A 546 -9.10 -28.40 -35.54
C ASN A 546 -10.53 -28.15 -35.09
N LYS A 547 -11.32 -29.21 -34.95
CA LYS A 547 -12.70 -29.15 -34.44
C LYS A 547 -12.68 -28.94 -32.93
N GLY A 548 -13.71 -28.26 -32.39
CA GLY A 548 -13.83 -28.01 -30.97
C GLY A 548 -13.78 -29.25 -30.07
N SER A 549 -14.02 -30.46 -30.64
CA SER A 549 -13.87 -31.74 -29.96
C SER A 549 -12.43 -32.14 -29.63
N ASP A 550 -11.44 -31.48 -30.22
CA ASP A 550 -10.01 -31.81 -30.01
C ASP A 550 -9.42 -31.07 -28.80
N ILE A 551 -10.19 -30.25 -28.14
CA ILE A 551 -9.76 -29.47 -26.99
C ILE A 551 -10.00 -30.25 -25.70
N VAL A 552 -8.89 -30.54 -25.03
CA VAL A 552 -8.86 -31.37 -23.80
C VAL A 552 -9.01 -30.53 -22.56
N LYS A 553 -8.64 -29.23 -22.62
CA LYS A 553 -8.63 -28.35 -21.47
C LYS A 553 -8.91 -26.89 -21.86
N TYR A 554 -9.81 -26.27 -21.12
CA TYR A 554 -10.13 -24.85 -21.24
C TYR A 554 -9.58 -24.11 -20.03
N TYR A 555 -8.97 -22.95 -20.27
CA TYR A 555 -8.51 -22.09 -19.21
C TYR A 555 -9.23 -20.75 -19.27
N ASN A 556 -9.88 -20.40 -18.18
CA ASN A 556 -10.33 -19.05 -17.96
C ASN A 556 -9.10 -18.22 -17.54
N GLN A 557 -8.85 -17.13 -18.22
CA GLN A 557 -7.67 -16.32 -17.98
C GLN A 557 -7.63 -15.74 -16.56
N LYS A 558 -8.78 -15.40 -15.98
CA LYS A 558 -8.88 -14.98 -14.58
C LYS A 558 -8.45 -16.10 -13.61
N GLU A 559 -8.72 -17.35 -13.96
CA GLU A 559 -8.26 -18.51 -13.19
C GLU A 559 -6.78 -18.82 -13.41
N MET A 560 -6.24 -18.52 -14.59
CA MET A 560 -4.84 -18.76 -14.94
C MET A 560 -3.88 -17.78 -14.28
N ILE A 561 -4.26 -16.51 -14.08
CA ILE A 561 -3.46 -15.51 -13.34
C ILE A 561 -3.38 -15.89 -11.85
N GLY A 562 -4.22 -16.80 -11.43
CA GLY A 562 -4.35 -17.26 -10.08
C GLY A 562 -5.31 -16.39 -9.27
N SER A 563 -5.94 -17.02 -8.30
CA SER A 563 -6.67 -16.31 -7.27
C SER A 563 -5.68 -15.60 -6.34
N GLN A 564 -6.10 -14.51 -5.75
CA GLN A 564 -5.38 -13.89 -4.66
C GLN A 564 -5.12 -14.92 -3.55
N GLU A 565 -3.88 -15.01 -3.10
CA GLU A 565 -3.48 -16.00 -2.11
C GLU A 565 -4.07 -15.68 -0.74
N LYS A 566 -4.72 -16.67 -0.13
CA LYS A 566 -5.09 -16.64 1.29
C LYS A 566 -3.90 -17.04 2.13
N LEU A 567 -3.50 -16.18 3.06
CA LEU A 567 -2.35 -16.41 3.92
C LEU A 567 -2.69 -17.36 5.05
N LYS A 568 -1.68 -18.11 5.52
CA LYS A 568 -1.82 -19.02 6.64
C LYS A 568 -2.03 -18.24 7.93
N GLY A 569 -3.20 -18.40 8.52
CA GLY A 569 -3.52 -17.90 9.86
C GLY A 569 -2.87 -18.69 10.99
N GLY A 570 -3.18 -18.32 12.23
CA GLY A 570 -2.63 -19.05 13.39
C GLY A 570 -3.01 -18.45 14.73
N PHE A 571 -2.49 -19.06 15.76
CA PHE A 571 -2.67 -18.66 17.16
C PHE A 571 -1.44 -17.92 17.68
N LEU A 572 -1.68 -16.90 18.50
CA LEU A 572 -0.68 -16.24 19.34
C LEU A 572 -1.13 -16.33 20.79
N LEU A 573 -0.18 -16.58 21.69
CA LEU A 573 -0.41 -16.59 23.14
C LEU A 573 0.47 -15.51 23.75
N ASP A 574 -0.18 -14.57 24.43
CA ASP A 574 0.48 -13.47 25.14
C ASP A 574 0.13 -13.53 26.62
N ALA A 575 1.01 -13.07 27.48
CA ALA A 575 0.74 -12.94 28.90
C ALA A 575 1.45 -11.72 29.48
N SER A 576 0.89 -11.15 30.53
CA SER A 576 1.59 -10.15 31.31
C SER A 576 1.42 -10.37 32.81
N VAL A 577 2.38 -9.85 33.59
CA VAL A 577 2.32 -9.82 35.04
C VAL A 577 2.93 -8.52 35.55
N GLY A 578 2.25 -7.90 36.50
CA GLY A 578 2.75 -6.63 37.02
C GLY A 578 2.31 -6.40 38.45
N LYS A 579 2.88 -5.33 39.01
CA LYS A 579 2.59 -4.88 40.39
C LYS A 579 2.59 -3.36 40.45
N LEU A 580 1.58 -2.84 41.15
CA LEU A 580 1.55 -1.46 41.62
C LEU A 580 2.05 -1.40 43.05
N ILE A 581 3.05 -0.56 43.30
CA ILE A 581 3.65 -0.35 44.63
C ILE A 581 3.42 1.11 45.00
N TYR A 582 2.66 1.35 46.06
CA TYR A 582 2.45 2.67 46.61
C TYR A 582 3.54 2.99 47.64
N LEU A 583 4.19 4.12 47.47
CA LEU A 583 5.25 4.62 48.33
C LEU A 583 4.81 5.97 48.94
N ASN A 584 5.50 6.37 50.01
CA ASN A 584 5.30 7.67 50.66
C ASN A 584 3.82 8.00 50.94
N ASN A 585 3.12 7.13 51.68
CA ASN A 585 1.69 7.25 52.02
C ASN A 585 0.78 7.50 50.78
N ARG A 586 1.02 6.74 49.72
CA ARG A 586 0.31 6.80 48.39
C ARG A 586 0.54 8.10 47.59
N LYS A 587 1.49 8.96 47.99
CA LYS A 587 1.87 10.12 47.19
C LYS A 587 2.70 9.74 45.95
N GLN A 588 3.34 8.59 46.00
CA GLN A 588 4.17 8.06 44.90
C GLN A 588 3.69 6.66 44.53
N GLN A 589 3.81 6.35 43.25
CA GLN A 589 3.39 5.07 42.70
C GLN A 589 4.48 4.52 41.78
N LEU A 590 4.92 3.30 42.00
CA LEU A 590 5.78 2.53 41.13
C LEU A 590 4.93 1.45 40.46
N ASN A 591 4.90 1.42 39.15
CA ASN A 591 4.29 0.39 38.33
C ASN A 591 5.38 -0.42 37.64
N ILE A 592 5.41 -1.71 37.84
CA ILE A 592 6.31 -2.63 37.13
C ILE A 592 5.43 -3.62 36.40
N ASN A 593 5.62 -3.73 35.09
CA ASN A 593 4.92 -4.69 34.25
C ASN A 593 5.91 -5.44 33.35
N LEU A 594 5.79 -6.75 33.31
CA LEU A 594 6.54 -7.67 32.45
C LEU A 594 5.55 -8.33 31.50
N SER A 595 5.74 -8.13 30.20
CA SER A 595 4.91 -8.70 29.14
C SER A 595 5.69 -9.71 28.33
N PHE A 596 5.05 -10.80 27.99
CA PHE A 596 5.54 -11.89 27.15
C PHE A 596 4.64 -11.99 25.93
N ASN A 597 5.19 -11.79 24.74
CA ASN A 597 4.43 -11.86 23.50
C ASN A 597 4.83 -13.11 22.72
N ASN A 598 3.85 -13.71 22.07
CA ASN A 598 3.99 -14.94 21.30
C ASN A 598 4.73 -16.04 22.05
N ILE A 599 4.23 -16.43 23.23
CA ILE A 599 4.81 -17.46 24.10
C ILE A 599 4.93 -18.81 23.37
N LEU A 600 4.02 -19.09 22.42
CA LEU A 600 4.07 -20.29 21.58
C LEU A 600 5.20 -20.26 20.55
N ASN A 601 5.92 -19.14 20.43
CA ASN A 601 6.96 -18.91 19.42
C ASN A 601 6.51 -19.26 17.99
N ASN A 602 5.27 -18.91 17.65
CA ASN A 602 4.71 -19.19 16.34
C ASN A 602 5.28 -18.22 15.30
N THR A 603 6.36 -18.60 14.65
CA THR A 603 7.01 -17.85 13.56
C THR A 603 6.52 -18.28 12.18
N SER A 604 5.62 -19.25 12.10
CA SER A 604 5.10 -19.77 10.82
C SER A 604 3.81 -19.07 10.35
N MET A 605 3.18 -18.27 11.22
CA MET A 605 2.01 -17.48 10.85
C MET A 605 2.42 -16.34 9.93
N ILE A 606 1.73 -16.21 8.79
CA ILE A 606 1.98 -15.14 7.81
C ILE A 606 1.06 -13.96 8.12
N THR A 607 1.65 -12.84 8.53
CA THR A 607 0.92 -11.64 8.94
C THR A 607 0.57 -10.71 7.80
N GLY A 608 1.23 -10.85 6.65
CA GLY A 608 1.01 -10.06 5.46
C GLY A 608 2.03 -10.39 4.38
N GLY A 609 2.08 -9.57 3.37
CA GLY A 609 2.98 -9.71 2.23
C GLY A 609 2.36 -9.13 0.97
N TYR A 610 3.07 -9.27 -0.14
CA TYR A 610 2.60 -8.74 -1.42
C TYR A 610 3.08 -9.59 -2.59
N GLN A 611 2.27 -9.60 -3.65
CA GLN A 611 2.67 -10.09 -4.96
C GLN A 611 3.69 -9.13 -5.55
N GLN A 612 4.78 -9.65 -6.12
CA GLN A 612 5.73 -8.79 -6.80
C GLN A 612 5.12 -8.27 -8.11
N GLY A 613 5.29 -6.98 -8.39
CA GLY A 613 4.79 -6.33 -9.61
C GLY A 613 5.53 -6.72 -10.88
N ARG A 614 6.56 -7.56 -10.77
CA ARG A 614 7.39 -8.02 -11.87
C ARG A 614 6.65 -9.09 -12.67
N VAL A 615 6.53 -8.87 -13.97
CA VAL A 615 5.96 -9.81 -14.91
C VAL A 615 7.00 -10.02 -16.01
N SER A 616 7.40 -11.25 -16.27
CA SER A 616 8.29 -11.56 -17.39
C SER A 616 7.46 -11.77 -18.65
N ARG A 617 7.82 -11.07 -19.71
CA ARG A 617 7.27 -11.30 -21.05
C ARG A 617 8.17 -12.29 -21.80
N ASP A 618 7.92 -13.56 -21.62
CA ASP A 618 8.61 -14.53 -22.46
C ASP A 618 7.75 -14.81 -23.71
N ASN A 619 8.23 -14.39 -24.88
CA ASN A 619 7.50 -14.34 -26.16
C ASN A 619 7.11 -15.71 -26.74
N LYS A 620 7.29 -16.82 -26.03
CA LYS A 620 7.22 -18.15 -26.65
C LYS A 620 5.88 -18.87 -26.53
N SER A 621 5.03 -18.59 -25.57
CA SER A 621 3.62 -19.06 -25.54
C SER A 621 2.78 -18.32 -24.50
N VAL A 622 1.48 -18.17 -24.75
CA VAL A 622 0.53 -17.56 -23.79
C VAL A 622 0.48 -18.32 -22.47
N THR A 623 0.64 -19.64 -22.51
CA THR A 623 0.67 -20.49 -21.32
C THR A 623 1.97 -20.35 -20.52
N LYS A 624 3.09 -20.10 -21.18
CA LYS A 624 4.39 -19.87 -20.53
C LYS A 624 4.48 -18.49 -19.90
N ASP A 625 3.88 -17.48 -20.51
CA ASP A 625 3.82 -16.13 -19.94
C ASP A 625 3.06 -16.10 -18.61
N ILE A 626 2.04 -16.92 -18.47
CA ILE A 626 1.26 -17.05 -17.25
C ILE A 626 2.03 -17.83 -16.18
N GLN A 627 2.79 -18.83 -16.55
CA GLN A 627 3.69 -19.56 -15.65
C GLN A 627 4.91 -18.73 -15.22
N SER A 628 5.30 -17.73 -15.99
CA SER A 628 6.39 -16.83 -15.64
C SER A 628 6.11 -15.94 -14.41
N VAL A 629 4.87 -15.94 -13.95
CA VAL A 629 4.51 -15.35 -12.64
C VAL A 629 5.31 -16.00 -11.50
N ASP A 630 5.70 -17.25 -11.62
CA ASP A 630 6.49 -17.98 -10.61
C ASP A 630 7.96 -17.51 -10.54
N LYS A 631 8.47 -16.79 -11.55
CA LYS A 631 9.81 -16.21 -11.57
C LYS A 631 10.05 -15.27 -10.41
N PHE A 632 9.02 -14.55 -10.01
CA PHE A 632 9.05 -13.59 -8.93
C PHE A 632 8.07 -14.03 -7.85
N PRO A 633 8.48 -14.96 -6.95
CA PRO A 633 7.61 -15.46 -5.90
C PRO A 633 7.11 -14.33 -5.00
N ASN A 634 5.96 -14.54 -4.40
CA ASN A 634 5.39 -13.61 -3.45
C ASN A 634 6.34 -13.36 -2.28
N LYS A 635 6.29 -12.16 -1.71
CA LYS A 635 6.99 -11.82 -0.48
C LYS A 635 6.04 -11.90 0.71
N TYR A 636 6.52 -12.49 1.81
CA TYR A 636 5.72 -12.70 3.01
C TYR A 636 6.35 -12.02 4.21
N TYR A 637 5.50 -11.56 5.12
CA TYR A 637 5.86 -11.10 6.45
C TYR A 637 5.34 -12.11 7.46
N TYR A 638 6.19 -12.49 8.40
CA TYR A 638 5.87 -13.50 9.40
C TYR A 638 5.68 -12.86 10.77
N ALA A 639 4.94 -13.53 11.63
CA ALA A 639 4.84 -13.13 13.01
C ALA A 639 6.22 -13.14 13.69
N TRP A 640 6.46 -12.14 14.53
CA TRP A 640 7.67 -12.10 15.35
C TRP A 640 7.67 -13.29 16.31
N GLY A 641 8.81 -13.89 16.52
CA GLY A 641 8.99 -14.93 17.52
C GLY A 641 8.74 -14.43 18.94
N PHE A 642 8.95 -15.31 19.91
CA PHE A 642 8.85 -14.96 21.32
C PHE A 642 9.68 -13.71 21.65
N ASN A 643 9.05 -12.75 22.32
CA ASN A 643 9.73 -11.58 22.84
C ASN A 643 9.14 -11.16 24.19
N MET A 644 9.92 -10.42 24.97
CA MET A 644 9.48 -9.89 26.25
C MET A 644 9.78 -8.40 26.35
N PHE A 645 8.98 -7.73 27.16
CA PHE A 645 9.09 -6.31 27.41
C PHE A 645 8.86 -5.98 28.87
N ILE A 646 9.72 -5.15 29.44
CA ILE A 646 9.60 -4.64 30.81
C ILE A 646 9.26 -3.16 30.76
N ASN A 647 8.18 -2.80 31.43
CA ASN A 647 7.79 -1.40 31.63
C ASN A 647 7.90 -1.04 33.12
N VAL A 648 8.63 0.03 33.42
CA VAL A 648 8.73 0.59 34.76
C VAL A 648 8.26 2.04 34.73
N GLY A 649 7.15 2.31 35.37
CA GLY A 649 6.57 3.64 35.46
C GLY A 649 6.64 4.17 36.90
N PHE A 650 7.14 5.37 37.10
CA PHE A 650 7.14 6.05 38.39
C PHE A 650 6.33 7.33 38.30
N LYS A 651 5.37 7.48 39.21
CA LYS A 651 4.56 8.70 39.37
C LYS A 651 4.88 9.30 40.72
N PHE A 652 5.23 10.59 40.74
CA PHE A 652 5.58 11.38 41.93
C PHE A 652 4.69 12.58 42.09
#